data_a2d63ce41bb6164d4b7e576a440ebfcc
#
_entry.id   a2d63ce41bb6164d4b7e576a440ebfcc
#
_cell.length_a   1.000
_cell.length_b   1.000
_cell.length_c   1.000
_cell.angle_alpha   90.00
_cell.angle_beta   90.00
_cell.angle_gamma   90.00
#
_symmetry.space_group_name_H-M   'P 1'
#
loop_
_entity.id
_entity.type
_entity.pdbx_description
1 polymer ?
#
loop_
_entity_poly.entity_id
_entity_poly.type
_entity_poly.pdbx_seq_one_letter_code
_entity_poly.pdbx_strand_id
1 'polypeptide(L)'
;MFLSVGKFTAALRLHPSAGLAALAALAAAALLSGCGEPVNAPRPLAEYGTNTIFSTFSGRSPKTLDPQVSYSSDETIYTYGIYEPLYGYEYLKRPYMLMPLVAESVAKPVYKDAQGNTLPHEADAAPVAVSVYTIAIRKGIRFAPHPAFAKDSEGKPLALTLDPERAAALSSPLELPERGTRELTAHDYVYGIKRIASPATVSPAFGILKTHIVGFDKLAQDIGEALKTQPKGERLDLTRFDCQGVRAIDDHTLQITIRGKYPQFDNWLAMAFFAPMPWEVEAFYANSGFAENNISLDTWPVGTGPYMLTVSRQNREHVLERNPNYRGLVYPCEGTEEDRKNGYLADCGRKTPFVDRIVMTMEKEAVPTTSKFLQGYYDSPQITRLDVGQGYIVAMGDDPDKEKLYKEKRLQFPTTVEANLWYVGFNWLDPVVGEGKTPAQQRRNRLLRQAISIALDWEEQITIFEKGQGQADHSPLPPGLFGWRDDGPSAYNPVVYAKDQEGRIKRRSIEEAKRLMREAGYPDGRDAATGRPLVLNFDWQGTSAGSKSFLDWTARQFAKIGIQLEIRSTDYNRFQDKMAKGSAQIYYWGWLADYPDAENFLTLLYGPNSKAVNGVGENASNYQNKRFDALFERLRNLENGPEKARVIDEMIAIVQKDAPWSFGYFPTSAAALQHWVKNAKPTQMIRNNMQYVRIDAQERLAQIRAWNRPVIWPLAIILIVAAGLVWLVRGHLKRTREKLGIDAKGEEA
;
A
#
# COMPACT_ATOMS: atom_id res chain seq x y z
N MET A 1 13.34 18.77 53.61
CA MET A 1 14.22 19.89 53.93
C MET A 1 13.32 21.08 54.30
N PHE A 2 13.04 21.23 55.60
CA PHE A 2 12.24 22.30 56.13
C PHE A 2 13.08 23.59 56.18
N LEU A 3 12.70 24.64 55.52
CA LEU A 3 13.25 25.95 55.74
C LEU A 3 12.18 27.04 55.58
N SER A 4 11.83 27.54 56.72
CA SER A 4 11.42 28.93 57.00
C SER A 4 10.24 29.57 56.25
N VAL A 5 9.07 29.28 56.75
CA VAL A 5 7.83 30.05 56.49
C VAL A 5 7.77 31.39 57.27
N GLY A 6 8.85 31.81 57.92
CA GLY A 6 8.87 32.89 58.90
C GLY A 6 9.15 34.33 58.43
N LYS A 7 9.38 34.60 57.13
CA LYS A 7 9.76 35.93 56.69
C LYS A 7 8.91 36.57 55.56
N PHE A 8 7.76 35.94 55.23
CA PHE A 8 6.89 36.47 54.16
C PHE A 8 5.70 37.33 54.69
N THR A 9 5.55 37.42 56.02
CA THR A 9 4.43 38.14 56.65
C THR A 9 4.66 39.62 56.90
N ALA A 10 5.85 40.18 56.63
CA ALA A 10 6.19 41.58 56.94
C ALA A 10 6.05 42.57 55.73
N ALA A 11 5.74 42.10 54.53
CA ALA A 11 5.68 42.95 53.31
C ALA A 11 4.26 43.22 52.80
N LEU A 12 3.23 42.71 53.39
CA LEU A 12 1.81 42.86 52.96
C LEU A 12 1.00 43.84 53.79
N ARG A 13 1.61 45.01 54.11
CA ARG A 13 0.86 46.24 54.43
C ARG A 13 0.64 47.12 53.19
N LEU A 14 0.43 46.50 52.06
CA LEU A 14 -0.14 47.16 50.88
C LEU A 14 -1.66 47.13 51.01
N HIS A 15 -2.32 48.27 50.71
CA HIS A 15 -3.78 48.37 50.68
C HIS A 15 -4.42 47.12 50.07
N PRO A 16 -5.49 46.52 50.64
CA PRO A 16 -6.10 45.29 50.12
C PRO A 16 -6.47 45.32 48.65
N SER A 17 -6.63 46.55 48.10
CA SER A 17 -6.87 46.80 46.68
C SER A 17 -5.65 46.64 45.77
N ALA A 18 -4.46 46.92 46.27
CA ALA A 18 -3.23 46.76 45.47
C ALA A 18 -2.77 45.29 45.41
N GLY A 19 -3.00 44.52 46.48
CA GLY A 19 -2.72 43.09 46.48
C GLY A 19 -3.64 42.27 45.55
N LEU A 20 -4.92 42.61 45.48
CA LEU A 20 -5.87 42.00 44.55
C LEU A 20 -5.57 42.39 43.08
N ALA A 21 -5.18 43.60 42.82
CA ALA A 21 -4.78 44.03 41.49
C ALA A 21 -3.47 43.35 41.04
N ALA A 22 -2.49 43.19 41.95
CA ALA A 22 -1.26 42.46 41.67
C ALA A 22 -1.49 40.97 41.45
N LEU A 23 -2.38 40.32 42.22
CA LEU A 23 -2.79 38.92 42.02
C LEU A 23 -3.56 38.73 40.69
N ALA A 24 -4.44 39.66 40.32
CA ALA A 24 -5.14 39.63 39.04
C ALA A 24 -4.18 39.84 37.86
N ALA A 25 -3.19 40.76 38.01
CA ALA A 25 -2.16 40.97 37.01
C ALA A 25 -1.19 39.78 36.87
N LEU A 26 -0.82 39.14 37.98
CA LEU A 26 -0.03 37.91 37.98
C LEU A 26 -0.79 36.73 37.39
N ALA A 27 -2.09 36.57 37.70
CA ALA A 27 -2.95 35.57 37.10
C ALA A 27 -3.14 35.82 35.58
N ALA A 28 -3.34 37.07 35.18
CA ALA A 28 -3.40 37.46 33.77
C ALA A 28 -2.06 37.22 33.03
N ALA A 29 -0.94 37.56 33.68
CA ALA A 29 0.41 37.29 33.11
C ALA A 29 0.71 35.81 33.04
N ALA A 30 0.31 34.98 34.02
CA ALA A 30 0.43 33.53 34.01
C ALA A 30 -0.48 32.87 32.93
N LEU A 31 -1.69 33.37 32.73
CA LEU A 31 -2.60 32.98 31.66
C LEU A 31 -2.09 33.41 30.27
N LEU A 32 -1.43 34.55 30.15
CA LEU A 32 -0.84 35.03 28.90
C LEU A 32 0.48 34.32 28.55
N SER A 33 1.27 33.91 29.54
CA SER A 33 2.51 33.14 29.30
C SER A 33 2.25 31.70 28.90
N GLY A 34 1.05 31.14 29.17
CA GLY A 34 0.60 29.84 28.69
C GLY A 34 0.14 29.84 27.23
N CYS A 35 0.03 30.97 26.58
CA CYS A 35 -0.49 31.11 25.20
C CYS A 35 0.59 31.03 24.10
N GLY A 36 1.80 30.60 24.42
CA GLY A 36 2.92 30.58 23.47
C GLY A 36 2.86 29.42 22.44
N GLU A 37 2.25 28.29 22.80
CA GLU A 37 2.11 27.13 21.91
C GLU A 37 0.65 26.69 21.78
N PRO A 38 0.26 26.11 20.63
CA PRO A 38 -1.12 25.66 20.43
C PRO A 38 -1.47 24.52 21.39
N VAL A 39 -2.53 24.69 22.15
CA VAL A 39 -3.00 23.74 23.18
C VAL A 39 -3.33 22.36 22.61
N ASN A 40 -3.66 22.28 21.32
CA ASN A 40 -4.06 21.06 20.61
C ASN A 40 -3.02 20.57 19.59
N ALA A 41 -1.80 21.11 19.56
CA ALA A 41 -0.75 20.61 18.68
C ALA A 41 0.10 19.56 19.41
N PRO A 42 0.28 18.36 18.84
CA PRO A 42 1.09 17.29 19.49
C PRO A 42 2.60 17.58 19.40
N ARG A 43 2.99 18.63 18.66
CA ARG A 43 4.38 18.98 18.35
C ARG A 43 4.62 20.46 18.57
N PRO A 44 5.85 20.86 18.88
CA PRO A 44 6.25 22.27 18.88
C PRO A 44 5.97 22.94 17.55
N LEU A 45 5.53 24.21 17.57
CA LEU A 45 5.21 24.95 16.33
C LEU A 45 6.35 24.98 15.31
N ALA A 46 7.59 25.01 15.78
CA ALA A 46 8.76 25.01 14.92
C ALA A 46 8.82 23.78 14.01
N GLU A 47 8.38 22.61 14.48
CA GLU A 47 8.37 21.38 13.69
C GLU A 47 7.42 21.46 12.49
N TYR A 48 6.30 22.17 12.60
CA TYR A 48 5.37 22.37 11.48
C TYR A 48 5.95 23.23 10.36
N GLY A 49 6.98 24.02 10.63
CA GLY A 49 7.73 24.80 9.65
C GLY A 49 8.87 24.02 8.96
N THR A 50 9.09 22.75 9.31
CA THR A 50 10.13 21.92 8.71
C THR A 50 9.65 21.19 7.46
N ASN A 51 10.58 20.77 6.61
CA ASN A 51 10.28 19.98 5.41
C ASN A 51 10.07 18.50 5.75
N THR A 52 9.09 18.24 6.63
CA THR A 52 8.76 16.93 7.18
C THR A 52 7.32 16.57 6.85
N ILE A 53 7.05 15.31 6.49
CA ILE A 53 5.70 14.75 6.43
C ILE A 53 5.36 14.16 7.79
N PHE A 54 4.19 14.49 8.31
CA PHE A 54 3.58 13.86 9.47
C PHE A 54 2.40 12.99 9.01
N SER A 55 2.48 11.69 9.26
CA SER A 55 1.48 10.71 8.85
C SER A 55 1.29 9.61 9.89
N THR A 56 0.49 8.61 9.56
CA THR A 56 0.28 7.44 10.42
C THR A 56 0.51 6.14 9.65
N PHE A 57 0.65 5.08 10.39
CA PHE A 57 0.43 3.72 9.93
C PHE A 57 -0.60 3.04 10.85
N SER A 58 -1.39 2.12 10.29
CA SER A 58 -2.47 1.45 11.02
C SER A 58 -2.18 -0.03 11.21
N GLY A 59 -2.75 -0.58 12.28
CA GLY A 59 -2.72 -2.01 12.56
C GLY A 59 -1.47 -2.45 13.32
N ARG A 60 -0.37 -2.64 12.63
CA ARG A 60 0.89 -3.18 13.19
C ARG A 60 2.10 -2.59 12.48
N SER A 61 3.26 -2.68 13.11
CA SER A 61 4.53 -2.43 12.41
C SER A 61 4.79 -3.49 11.33
N PRO A 62 5.58 -3.15 10.30
CA PRO A 62 6.02 -4.11 9.29
C PRO A 62 6.60 -5.38 9.93
N LYS A 63 6.28 -6.54 9.37
CA LYS A 63 6.81 -7.82 9.84
C LYS A 63 8.27 -7.98 9.43
N THR A 64 8.58 -7.63 8.18
CA THR A 64 9.92 -7.69 7.62
C THR A 64 10.14 -6.55 6.65
N LEU A 65 11.34 -5.99 6.67
CA LEU A 65 11.83 -5.01 5.69
C LEU A 65 12.97 -5.56 4.84
N ASP A 66 13.22 -6.87 4.92
CA ASP A 66 14.12 -7.58 4.01
C ASP A 66 13.51 -7.60 2.59
N PRO A 67 14.13 -6.99 1.57
CA PRO A 67 13.51 -6.81 0.26
C PRO A 67 13.27 -8.12 -0.48
N GLN A 68 14.04 -9.19 -0.19
CA GLN A 68 13.83 -10.50 -0.80
C GLN A 68 12.70 -11.31 -0.15
N VAL A 69 12.17 -10.85 1.02
CA VAL A 69 11.10 -11.52 1.79
C VAL A 69 9.83 -10.68 1.84
N SER A 70 9.97 -9.36 1.96
CA SER A 70 8.86 -8.42 2.11
C SER A 70 7.91 -8.46 0.91
N TYR A 71 6.62 -8.75 1.19
CA TYR A 71 5.59 -8.81 0.15
C TYR A 71 4.27 -8.16 0.57
N SER A 72 4.13 -7.77 1.83
CA SER A 72 2.92 -7.14 2.34
C SER A 72 2.83 -5.65 1.96
N SER A 73 1.62 -5.16 1.70
CA SER A 73 1.38 -3.77 1.29
C SER A 73 1.74 -2.74 2.35
N ASP A 74 1.75 -3.10 3.63
CA ASP A 74 2.17 -2.25 4.75
C ASP A 74 3.70 -2.11 4.85
N GLU A 75 4.44 -3.00 4.20
CA GLU A 75 5.92 -3.00 4.14
C GLU A 75 6.45 -2.19 2.94
N THR A 76 5.66 -2.12 1.85
CA THR A 76 6.13 -1.60 0.56
C THR A 76 6.60 -0.15 0.61
N ILE A 77 6.03 0.69 1.45
CA ILE A 77 6.50 2.07 1.60
C ILE A 77 7.92 2.16 2.12
N TYR A 78 8.27 1.29 3.08
CA TYR A 78 9.61 1.24 3.63
C TYR A 78 10.58 0.67 2.59
N THR A 79 10.24 -0.49 2.02
CA THR A 79 11.12 -1.19 1.08
C THR A 79 11.38 -0.35 -0.17
N TYR A 80 10.37 0.24 -0.80
CA TYR A 80 10.59 1.10 -1.99
C TYR A 80 11.07 2.52 -1.66
N GLY A 81 10.99 2.95 -0.42
CA GLY A 81 11.61 4.19 0.05
C GLY A 81 13.11 4.03 0.34
N ILE A 82 13.55 2.82 0.70
CA ILE A 82 14.93 2.55 1.15
C ILE A 82 15.76 1.84 0.07
N TYR A 83 15.14 0.92 -0.68
CA TYR A 83 15.82 0.16 -1.73
C TYR A 83 15.47 0.69 -3.12
N GLU A 84 16.36 0.43 -4.07
CA GLU A 84 16.10 0.69 -5.47
C GLU A 84 16.28 -0.60 -6.28
N PRO A 85 15.20 -1.16 -6.86
CA PRO A 85 15.33 -2.17 -7.90
C PRO A 85 15.96 -1.58 -9.18
N LEU A 86 16.20 -2.41 -10.18
CA LEU A 86 16.80 -1.97 -11.46
C LEU A 86 15.92 -0.97 -12.20
N TYR A 87 14.61 -1.19 -12.18
CA TYR A 87 13.58 -0.39 -12.85
C TYR A 87 12.50 0.09 -11.87
N GLY A 88 11.70 1.04 -12.33
CA GLY A 88 10.48 1.50 -11.68
C GLY A 88 9.47 1.93 -12.73
N TYR A 89 8.45 2.68 -12.32
CA TYR A 89 7.45 3.18 -13.26
C TYR A 89 7.43 4.70 -13.28
N GLU A 90 7.15 5.28 -14.45
CA GLU A 90 6.97 6.72 -14.66
C GLU A 90 5.82 7.23 -13.79
N TYR A 91 6.06 8.28 -12.97
CA TYR A 91 5.12 8.73 -11.95
C TYR A 91 3.76 9.17 -12.50
N LEU A 92 3.76 9.96 -13.56
CA LEU A 92 2.53 10.57 -14.09
C LEU A 92 1.95 9.83 -15.30
N LYS A 93 2.73 8.98 -15.99
CA LYS A 93 2.27 8.32 -17.22
C LYS A 93 1.28 7.19 -16.97
N ARG A 94 0.27 7.17 -17.82
CA ARG A 94 -0.70 6.07 -17.95
C ARG A 94 -0.93 5.79 -19.46
N PRO A 95 -1.00 4.50 -19.87
CA PRO A 95 -0.71 3.28 -19.11
C PRO A 95 0.67 3.33 -18.43
N TYR A 96 0.86 2.54 -17.37
CA TYR A 96 2.14 2.48 -16.67
C TYR A 96 3.28 2.11 -17.61
N MET A 97 4.37 2.86 -17.54
CA MET A 97 5.58 2.64 -18.34
C MET A 97 6.79 2.45 -17.44
N LEU A 98 7.60 1.43 -17.74
CA LEU A 98 8.86 1.20 -17.05
C LEU A 98 9.83 2.35 -17.32
N MET A 99 10.58 2.73 -16.29
CA MET A 99 11.71 3.64 -16.37
C MET A 99 12.93 3.03 -15.68
N PRO A 100 14.16 3.34 -16.13
CA PRO A 100 15.35 2.90 -15.44
C PRO A 100 15.54 3.68 -14.13
N LEU A 101 15.76 2.95 -13.02
CA LEU A 101 16.17 3.55 -11.73
C LEU A 101 17.68 3.46 -11.58
N VAL A 102 18.19 2.30 -11.20
CA VAL A 102 19.63 2.05 -11.05
C VAL A 102 20.26 1.68 -12.40
N ALA A 103 19.53 0.99 -13.24
CA ALA A 103 19.97 0.73 -14.60
C ALA A 103 20.10 2.01 -15.44
N GLU A 104 21.00 2.05 -16.40
CA GLU A 104 21.15 3.18 -17.33
C GLU A 104 19.97 3.29 -18.31
N SER A 105 19.42 2.14 -18.71
CA SER A 105 18.26 2.02 -19.60
C SER A 105 17.47 0.75 -19.27
N VAL A 106 16.23 0.64 -19.75
CA VAL A 106 15.49 -0.63 -19.76
C VAL A 106 16.13 -1.52 -20.84
N ALA A 107 16.75 -2.63 -20.41
CA ALA A 107 17.53 -3.50 -21.30
C ALA A 107 16.60 -4.34 -22.18
N LYS A 108 16.88 -4.39 -23.47
CA LYS A 108 16.22 -5.33 -24.39
C LYS A 108 16.95 -6.68 -24.32
N PRO A 109 16.24 -7.81 -24.17
CA PRO A 109 16.87 -9.11 -24.16
C PRO A 109 17.40 -9.50 -25.54
N VAL A 110 18.51 -10.24 -25.54
CA VAL A 110 19.02 -10.95 -26.74
C VAL A 110 18.43 -12.35 -26.70
N TYR A 111 17.61 -12.70 -27.69
CA TYR A 111 17.04 -14.04 -27.84
C TYR A 111 18.05 -14.98 -28.50
N LYS A 112 18.13 -16.21 -27.96
CA LYS A 112 19.00 -17.27 -28.54
C LYS A 112 18.21 -18.56 -28.69
N ASP A 113 18.53 -19.29 -29.78
CA ASP A 113 18.03 -20.65 -30.00
C ASP A 113 18.76 -21.71 -29.15
N ALA A 114 18.36 -22.95 -29.27
CA ALA A 114 18.98 -24.08 -28.55
C ALA A 114 20.44 -24.33 -28.94
N GLN A 115 20.88 -23.84 -30.09
CA GLN A 115 22.27 -23.91 -30.58
C GLN A 115 23.10 -22.70 -30.14
N GLY A 116 22.48 -21.70 -29.49
CA GLY A 116 23.12 -20.48 -29.02
C GLY A 116 23.20 -19.36 -30.07
N ASN A 117 22.58 -19.54 -31.25
CA ASN A 117 22.53 -18.49 -32.28
C ASN A 117 21.58 -17.37 -31.84
N THR A 118 21.95 -16.14 -32.15
CA THR A 118 21.10 -14.97 -31.89
C THR A 118 19.93 -14.94 -32.86
N LEU A 119 18.72 -14.76 -32.32
CA LEU A 119 17.49 -14.61 -33.07
C LEU A 119 17.10 -13.13 -33.18
N PRO A 120 16.30 -12.74 -34.21
CA PRO A 120 15.72 -11.40 -34.29
C PRO A 120 14.85 -11.10 -33.04
N HIS A 121 14.71 -9.81 -32.71
CA HIS A 121 13.91 -9.38 -31.54
C HIS A 121 12.42 -9.73 -31.72
N GLU A 122 11.94 -9.69 -32.95
CA GLU A 122 10.58 -10.04 -33.36
C GLU A 122 10.33 -11.54 -33.48
N ALA A 123 11.35 -12.38 -33.20
CA ALA A 123 11.21 -13.82 -33.31
C ALA A 123 10.03 -14.36 -32.46
N ASP A 124 9.32 -15.34 -33.02
CA ASP A 124 8.32 -16.11 -32.28
C ASP A 124 8.95 -16.76 -31.05
N ALA A 125 8.13 -17.09 -30.06
CA ALA A 125 8.61 -17.70 -28.81
C ALA A 125 9.16 -19.12 -29.01
N ALA A 126 8.60 -19.89 -29.94
CA ALA A 126 8.94 -21.32 -30.12
C ALA A 126 10.45 -21.59 -30.37
N PRO A 127 11.18 -20.84 -31.21
CA PRO A 127 12.60 -21.03 -31.41
C PRO A 127 13.48 -20.47 -30.27
N VAL A 128 12.93 -19.63 -29.37
CA VAL A 128 13.72 -19.01 -28.31
C VAL A 128 13.96 -19.99 -27.17
N ALA A 129 15.18 -20.44 -27.00
CA ALA A 129 15.56 -21.29 -25.88
C ALA A 129 15.86 -20.46 -24.63
N VAL A 130 16.51 -19.30 -24.79
CA VAL A 130 16.83 -18.39 -23.69
C VAL A 130 16.75 -16.92 -24.12
N SER A 131 16.41 -16.07 -23.16
CA SER A 131 16.50 -14.61 -23.24
C SER A 131 17.62 -14.11 -22.33
N VAL A 132 18.56 -13.36 -22.88
CA VAL A 132 19.73 -12.84 -22.15
C VAL A 132 19.58 -11.33 -21.97
N TYR A 133 19.39 -10.91 -20.74
CA TYR A 133 19.35 -9.50 -20.34
C TYR A 133 20.75 -9.06 -19.90
N THR A 134 21.31 -8.06 -20.55
CA THR A 134 22.57 -7.42 -20.15
C THR A 134 22.25 -6.01 -19.72
N ILE A 135 22.37 -5.73 -18.44
CA ILE A 135 21.87 -4.52 -17.78
C ILE A 135 23.07 -3.71 -17.30
N ALA A 136 23.25 -2.52 -17.88
CA ALA A 136 24.25 -1.56 -17.42
C ALA A 136 23.74 -0.83 -16.16
N ILE A 137 24.53 -0.81 -15.10
CA ILE A 137 24.28 -0.17 -13.83
C ILE A 137 24.98 1.18 -13.80
N ARG A 138 24.25 2.24 -13.40
CA ARG A 138 24.80 3.59 -13.25
C ARG A 138 25.92 3.62 -12.22
N LYS A 139 27.03 4.23 -12.58
CA LYS A 139 28.19 4.44 -11.70
C LYS A 139 27.89 5.50 -10.63
N GLY A 140 28.61 5.44 -9.53
CA GLY A 140 28.57 6.46 -8.46
C GLY A 140 27.36 6.38 -7.54
N ILE A 141 26.49 5.35 -7.67
CA ILE A 141 25.40 5.11 -6.73
C ILE A 141 25.99 4.52 -5.45
N ARG A 142 25.65 5.09 -4.29
CA ARG A 142 26.19 4.67 -3.01
C ARG A 142 25.08 4.26 -2.04
N PHE A 143 25.38 3.26 -1.22
CA PHE A 143 24.51 2.88 -0.12
C PHE A 143 24.39 4.01 0.94
N ALA A 144 23.27 4.03 1.65
CA ALA A 144 23.11 4.89 2.82
C ALA A 144 24.22 4.61 3.87
N PRO A 145 24.66 5.63 4.62
CA PRO A 145 25.68 5.44 5.65
C PRO A 145 25.22 4.42 6.71
N HIS A 146 25.98 3.34 6.89
CA HIS A 146 25.63 2.28 7.84
C HIS A 146 26.88 1.64 8.48
N PRO A 147 26.81 1.14 9.74
CA PRO A 147 27.93 0.45 10.38
C PRO A 147 28.43 -0.78 9.63
N ALA A 148 27.58 -1.48 8.89
CA ALA A 148 27.99 -2.64 8.08
C ALA A 148 29.09 -2.32 7.07
N PHE A 149 29.20 -1.06 6.59
CA PHE A 149 30.22 -0.61 5.65
C PHE A 149 31.42 0.05 6.34
N ALA A 150 31.40 0.16 7.68
CA ALA A 150 32.53 0.68 8.42
C ALA A 150 33.68 -0.32 8.49
N LYS A 151 34.86 0.20 8.78
CA LYS A 151 36.06 -0.58 9.05
C LYS A 151 36.49 -0.37 10.50
N ASP A 152 37.04 -1.40 11.09
CA ASP A 152 37.70 -1.30 12.41
C ASP A 152 39.04 -0.56 12.32
N SER A 153 39.73 -0.46 13.45
CA SER A 153 41.03 0.20 13.56
C SER A 153 42.14 -0.47 12.74
N GLU A 154 41.96 -1.74 12.36
CA GLU A 154 42.88 -2.51 11.52
C GLU A 154 42.51 -2.46 10.03
N GLY A 155 41.42 -1.75 9.70
CA GLY A 155 40.91 -1.66 8.32
C GLY A 155 40.07 -2.85 7.86
N LYS A 156 39.71 -3.76 8.76
CA LYS A 156 38.81 -4.89 8.48
C LYS A 156 37.33 -4.46 8.52
N PRO A 157 36.46 -5.09 7.72
CA PRO A 157 35.03 -4.79 7.77
C PRO A 157 34.44 -5.00 9.18
N LEU A 158 33.82 -3.97 9.75
CA LEU A 158 33.16 -4.04 11.06
C LEU A 158 32.06 -5.12 11.07
N ALA A 159 31.45 -5.37 9.92
CA ALA A 159 30.48 -6.46 9.73
C ALA A 159 31.00 -7.85 10.14
N LEU A 160 32.32 -8.07 10.14
CA LEU A 160 32.96 -9.33 10.50
C LEU A 160 33.67 -9.28 11.87
N THR A 161 33.92 -8.08 12.42
CA THR A 161 34.76 -7.88 13.61
C THR A 161 34.02 -7.26 14.79
N LEU A 162 32.74 -6.91 14.63
CA LEU A 162 31.94 -6.37 15.72
C LEU A 162 31.79 -7.40 16.87
N ASP A 163 32.21 -7.01 18.05
CA ASP A 163 32.10 -7.83 19.25
C ASP A 163 30.60 -8.09 19.57
N PRO A 164 30.20 -9.36 19.78
CA PRO A 164 28.83 -9.71 20.14
C PRO A 164 28.33 -9.06 21.45
N GLU A 165 29.18 -8.87 22.46
CA GLU A 165 28.79 -8.19 23.70
C GLU A 165 28.49 -6.71 23.44
N ARG A 166 29.30 -6.06 22.58
CA ARG A 166 29.04 -4.69 22.14
C ARG A 166 27.74 -4.60 21.32
N ALA A 167 27.49 -5.57 20.45
CA ALA A 167 26.27 -5.65 19.66
C ALA A 167 25.02 -5.82 20.55
N ALA A 168 25.10 -6.67 21.59
CA ALA A 168 23.99 -6.93 22.52
C ALA A 168 23.60 -5.71 23.38
N ALA A 169 24.51 -4.76 23.56
CA ALA A 169 24.25 -3.54 24.31
C ALA A 169 23.45 -2.48 23.51
N LEU A 170 23.24 -2.67 22.20
CA LEU A 170 22.62 -1.69 21.31
C LEU A 170 21.11 -1.89 21.25
N SER A 171 20.36 -0.79 21.20
CA SER A 171 18.92 -0.78 20.84
C SER A 171 18.70 -0.46 19.36
N SER A 172 19.72 0.05 18.69
CA SER A 172 19.72 0.38 17.26
C SER A 172 21.13 0.22 16.69
N PRO A 173 21.30 -0.27 15.46
CA PRO A 173 22.61 -0.31 14.82
C PRO A 173 23.19 1.10 14.63
N LEU A 174 22.31 2.12 14.59
CA LEU A 174 22.70 3.52 14.42
C LEU A 174 23.28 4.17 15.68
N GLU A 175 23.33 3.46 16.82
CA GLU A 175 24.07 3.90 18.02
C GLU A 175 25.58 3.72 17.86
N LEU A 176 26.01 2.87 16.91
CA LEU A 176 27.42 2.77 16.57
C LEU A 176 27.87 4.08 15.87
N PRO A 177 28.95 4.70 16.38
CA PRO A 177 29.49 5.91 15.77
C PRO A 177 30.21 5.63 14.44
N GLU A 178 30.77 4.43 14.29
CA GLU A 178 31.44 3.99 13.08
C GLU A 178 30.44 3.73 11.97
N ARG A 179 30.45 4.56 10.95
CA ARG A 179 29.59 4.43 9.76
C ARG A 179 30.41 4.55 8.51
N GLY A 180 30.09 3.72 7.54
CA GLY A 180 30.71 3.73 6.23
C GLY A 180 29.67 3.73 5.13
N THR A 181 30.14 3.80 3.90
CA THR A 181 29.36 3.66 2.68
C THR A 181 30.28 3.16 1.58
N ARG A 182 29.70 2.46 0.60
CA ARG A 182 30.43 2.10 -0.63
C ARG A 182 29.53 2.24 -1.85
N GLU A 183 30.15 2.19 -3.01
CA GLU A 183 29.45 2.17 -4.28
C GLU A 183 28.71 0.86 -4.47
N LEU A 184 27.53 0.95 -5.06
CA LEU A 184 26.72 -0.17 -5.53
C LEU A 184 27.37 -0.80 -6.75
N THR A 185 27.40 -2.13 -6.80
CA THR A 185 27.90 -2.90 -7.93
C THR A 185 26.91 -3.96 -8.40
N ALA A 186 27.14 -4.54 -9.58
CA ALA A 186 26.38 -5.66 -10.11
C ALA A 186 26.42 -6.89 -9.19
N HIS A 187 27.49 -7.03 -8.41
CA HIS A 187 27.65 -8.13 -7.43
C HIS A 187 26.58 -8.08 -6.33
N ASP A 188 26.10 -6.88 -5.96
CA ASP A 188 25.05 -6.72 -4.94
C ASP A 188 23.70 -7.22 -5.44
N TYR A 189 23.41 -7.05 -6.74
CA TYR A 189 22.23 -7.64 -7.36
C TYR A 189 22.34 -9.16 -7.48
N VAL A 190 23.50 -9.66 -7.90
CA VAL A 190 23.76 -11.11 -7.95
C VAL A 190 23.56 -11.73 -6.57
N TYR A 191 24.06 -11.07 -5.52
CA TYR A 191 23.91 -11.54 -4.14
C TYR A 191 22.45 -11.53 -3.69
N GLY A 192 21.71 -10.46 -3.94
CA GLY A 192 20.27 -10.36 -3.62
C GLY A 192 19.45 -11.44 -4.34
N ILE A 193 19.73 -11.71 -5.62
CA ILE A 193 19.05 -12.76 -6.38
C ILE A 193 19.40 -14.16 -5.83
N LYS A 194 20.65 -14.41 -5.42
CA LYS A 194 21.05 -15.68 -4.76
C LYS A 194 20.31 -15.88 -3.44
N ARG A 195 20.03 -14.80 -2.68
CA ARG A 195 19.24 -14.87 -1.45
C ARG A 195 17.82 -15.37 -1.73
N ILE A 196 17.19 -14.98 -2.84
CA ILE A 196 15.85 -15.49 -3.22
C ILE A 196 15.88 -17.02 -3.40
N ALA A 197 16.97 -17.57 -3.91
CA ALA A 197 17.13 -19.02 -4.07
C ALA A 197 17.44 -19.76 -2.76
N SER A 198 17.89 -19.04 -1.73
CA SER A 198 18.23 -19.64 -0.44
C SER A 198 17.01 -20.12 0.34
N PRO A 199 16.94 -21.41 0.72
CA PRO A 199 15.87 -21.90 1.59
C PRO A 199 15.80 -21.20 2.96
N ALA A 200 16.89 -20.60 3.42
CA ALA A 200 16.91 -19.83 4.68
C ALA A 200 16.20 -18.48 4.57
N THR A 201 16.14 -17.89 3.38
CA THR A 201 15.47 -16.59 3.14
C THR A 201 13.95 -16.73 3.05
N VAL A 202 13.45 -17.90 2.59
CA VAL A 202 12.00 -18.17 2.42
C VAL A 202 11.31 -17.10 1.57
N SER A 203 11.90 -16.77 0.43
CA SER A 203 11.37 -15.73 -0.47
C SER A 203 10.08 -16.19 -1.17
N PRO A 204 9.02 -15.38 -1.17
CA PRO A 204 7.78 -15.68 -1.90
C PRO A 204 7.98 -15.66 -3.43
N ALA A 205 9.00 -14.99 -3.94
CA ALA A 205 9.32 -14.94 -5.37
C ALA A 205 10.01 -16.21 -5.89
N PHE A 206 10.56 -17.06 -5.02
CA PHE A 206 11.33 -18.23 -5.44
C PHE A 206 10.54 -19.17 -6.36
N GLY A 207 9.27 -19.44 -6.04
CA GLY A 207 8.44 -20.38 -6.78
C GLY A 207 8.31 -20.05 -8.27
N ILE A 208 8.18 -18.77 -8.60
CA ILE A 208 8.07 -18.29 -9.99
C ILE A 208 9.46 -18.19 -10.63
N LEU A 209 10.42 -17.57 -9.95
CA LEU A 209 11.73 -17.29 -10.52
C LEU A 209 12.52 -18.55 -10.86
N LYS A 210 12.35 -19.67 -10.10
CA LYS A 210 12.98 -20.95 -10.43
C LYS A 210 12.54 -21.53 -11.77
N THR A 211 11.35 -21.19 -12.26
CA THR A 211 10.86 -21.65 -13.55
C THR A 211 11.45 -20.86 -14.71
N HIS A 212 11.84 -19.62 -14.45
CA HIS A 212 12.38 -18.70 -15.47
C HIS A 212 13.89 -18.61 -15.47
N ILE A 213 14.53 -18.35 -14.34
CA ILE A 213 15.99 -18.13 -14.30
C ILE A 213 16.75 -19.45 -14.54
N VAL A 214 17.70 -19.44 -15.46
CA VAL A 214 18.50 -20.64 -15.79
C VAL A 214 19.38 -21.04 -14.61
N GLY A 215 19.30 -22.30 -14.20
CA GLY A 215 20.12 -22.87 -13.11
C GLY A 215 19.70 -22.46 -11.70
N PHE A 216 18.55 -21.79 -11.54
CA PHE A 216 18.10 -21.26 -10.24
C PHE A 216 17.64 -22.36 -9.27
N ASP A 217 17.03 -23.40 -9.78
CA ASP A 217 16.66 -24.63 -9.06
C ASP A 217 17.88 -25.38 -8.53
N LYS A 218 18.92 -25.50 -9.36
CA LYS A 218 20.21 -26.09 -8.95
C LYS A 218 20.87 -25.25 -7.86
N LEU A 219 20.93 -23.93 -8.01
CA LEU A 219 21.47 -23.02 -7.00
C LEU A 219 20.77 -23.22 -5.65
N ALA A 220 19.44 -23.29 -5.64
CA ALA A 220 18.66 -23.50 -4.42
C ALA A 220 18.98 -24.85 -3.76
N GLN A 221 19.16 -25.90 -4.56
CA GLN A 221 19.59 -27.21 -4.09
C GLN A 221 20.98 -27.18 -3.47
N ASP A 222 21.96 -26.56 -4.16
CA ASP A 222 23.35 -26.48 -3.71
C ASP A 222 23.46 -25.70 -2.37
N ILE A 223 22.71 -24.57 -2.26
CA ILE A 223 22.62 -23.80 -1.01
C ILE A 223 21.95 -24.63 0.09
N GLY A 224 20.86 -25.33 -0.24
CA GLY A 224 20.13 -26.19 0.70
C GLY A 224 20.98 -27.31 1.28
N GLU A 225 21.83 -27.94 0.47
CA GLU A 225 22.78 -28.97 0.94
C GLU A 225 23.87 -28.35 1.84
N ALA A 226 24.40 -27.19 1.48
CA ALA A 226 25.40 -26.49 2.31
C ALA A 226 24.81 -26.09 3.68
N LEU A 227 23.57 -25.62 3.72
CA LEU A 227 22.88 -25.27 4.98
C LEU A 227 22.73 -26.45 5.93
N LYS A 228 22.64 -27.70 5.45
CA LYS A 228 22.55 -28.89 6.32
C LYS A 228 23.85 -29.16 7.07
N THR A 229 24.98 -28.74 6.51
CA THR A 229 26.33 -28.94 7.09
C THR A 229 26.85 -27.68 7.79
N GLN A 230 26.18 -26.54 7.63
CA GLN A 230 26.57 -25.27 8.25
C GLN A 230 26.44 -25.36 9.77
N PRO A 231 27.46 -24.94 10.54
CA PRO A 231 27.34 -24.83 11.99
C PRO A 231 26.17 -23.93 12.41
N LYS A 232 25.44 -24.34 13.44
CA LYS A 232 24.27 -23.60 13.90
C LYS A 232 24.68 -22.19 14.39
N GLY A 233 24.05 -21.17 13.82
CA GLY A 233 24.30 -19.76 14.16
C GLY A 233 25.39 -19.10 13.31
N GLU A 234 26.05 -19.82 12.42
CA GLU A 234 26.97 -19.23 11.46
C GLU A 234 26.27 -18.84 10.16
N ARG A 235 26.73 -17.75 9.54
CA ARG A 235 26.22 -17.29 8.24
C ARG A 235 26.81 -18.13 7.12
N LEU A 236 25.97 -18.59 6.20
CA LEU A 236 26.41 -19.18 4.96
C LEU A 236 26.78 -18.05 3.95
N ASP A 237 28.03 -18.05 3.50
CA ASP A 237 28.50 -17.08 2.51
C ASP A 237 27.99 -17.45 1.09
N LEU A 238 26.97 -16.73 0.61
CA LEU A 238 26.38 -16.97 -0.69
C LEU A 238 27.26 -16.52 -1.88
N THR A 239 28.37 -15.81 -1.62
CA THR A 239 29.33 -15.46 -2.70
C THR A 239 29.99 -16.70 -3.28
N ARG A 240 30.07 -17.80 -2.52
CA ARG A 240 30.69 -19.07 -2.92
C ARG A 240 29.90 -19.90 -3.93
N PHE A 241 28.63 -19.55 -4.15
CA PHE A 241 27.74 -20.30 -5.03
C PHE A 241 27.59 -19.56 -6.37
N ASP A 242 27.63 -20.29 -7.47
CA ASP A 242 27.44 -19.74 -8.81
C ASP A 242 26.02 -20.06 -9.31
N CYS A 243 25.44 -19.10 -10.02
CA CYS A 243 24.18 -19.27 -10.75
C CYS A 243 24.44 -19.10 -12.24
N GLN A 244 24.14 -20.14 -13.03
CA GLN A 244 24.37 -20.08 -14.47
C GLN A 244 23.64 -18.92 -15.14
N GLY A 245 22.41 -18.62 -14.66
CA GLY A 245 21.55 -17.57 -15.21
C GLY A 245 21.73 -16.19 -14.60
N VAL A 246 22.61 -16.00 -13.60
CA VAL A 246 22.80 -14.70 -12.94
C VAL A 246 24.26 -14.46 -12.64
N ARG A 247 24.83 -13.42 -13.25
CA ARG A 247 26.25 -13.09 -13.04
C ARG A 247 26.55 -11.60 -13.21
N ALA A 248 27.51 -11.10 -12.50
CA ALA A 248 28.17 -9.83 -12.79
C ALA A 248 29.25 -10.08 -13.87
N ILE A 249 29.16 -9.39 -14.98
CA ILE A 249 30.18 -9.42 -16.03
C ILE A 249 31.38 -8.56 -15.59
N ASP A 250 31.06 -7.43 -14.98
CA ASP A 250 31.96 -6.51 -14.30
C ASP A 250 31.16 -5.78 -13.18
N ASP A 251 31.80 -4.84 -12.49
CA ASP A 251 31.17 -4.11 -11.38
C ASP A 251 29.89 -3.35 -11.77
N HIS A 252 29.71 -3.01 -13.05
CA HIS A 252 28.58 -2.22 -13.51
C HIS A 252 27.76 -2.90 -14.60
N THR A 253 27.97 -4.19 -14.84
CA THR A 253 27.23 -4.96 -15.85
C THR A 253 26.67 -6.23 -15.24
N LEU A 254 25.35 -6.25 -15.03
CA LEU A 254 24.60 -7.43 -14.60
C LEU A 254 24.08 -8.19 -15.81
N GLN A 255 24.22 -9.50 -15.81
CA GLN A 255 23.60 -10.35 -16.81
C GLN A 255 22.65 -11.35 -16.16
N ILE A 256 21.41 -11.40 -16.68
CA ILE A 256 20.38 -12.37 -16.27
C ILE A 256 19.94 -13.14 -17.50
N THR A 257 19.93 -14.46 -17.40
CA THR A 257 19.49 -15.38 -18.47
C THR A 257 18.26 -16.14 -18.00
N ILE A 258 17.16 -16.02 -18.73
CA ILE A 258 15.92 -16.73 -18.47
C ILE A 258 15.60 -17.73 -19.59
N ARG A 259 14.82 -18.77 -19.26
CA ARG A 259 14.33 -19.77 -20.20
C ARG A 259 13.24 -19.18 -21.08
N GLY A 260 13.29 -19.42 -22.39
CA GLY A 260 12.28 -18.99 -23.35
C GLY A 260 12.20 -17.48 -23.55
N LYS A 261 11.09 -17.04 -24.15
CA LYS A 261 10.73 -15.63 -24.34
C LYS A 261 9.70 -15.24 -23.28
N TYR A 262 10.01 -14.26 -22.44
CA TYR A 262 9.14 -13.76 -21.38
C TYR A 262 9.31 -12.25 -21.16
N PRO A 263 8.70 -11.38 -21.99
CA PRO A 263 8.87 -9.93 -21.92
C PRO A 263 8.43 -9.32 -20.60
N GLN A 264 7.45 -9.94 -19.89
CA GLN A 264 7.00 -9.47 -18.58
C GLN A 264 8.06 -9.57 -17.48
N PHE A 265 9.19 -10.24 -17.75
CA PHE A 265 10.31 -10.31 -16.82
C PHE A 265 10.84 -8.91 -16.46
N ASP A 266 10.73 -7.94 -17.35
CA ASP A 266 11.09 -6.55 -17.06
C ASP A 266 10.32 -5.95 -15.88
N ASN A 267 9.06 -6.35 -15.68
CA ASN A 267 8.25 -5.92 -14.54
C ASN A 267 8.77 -6.52 -13.22
N TRP A 268 9.30 -7.74 -13.25
CA TRP A 268 9.94 -8.36 -12.09
C TRP A 268 11.18 -7.57 -11.65
N LEU A 269 11.95 -7.06 -12.61
CA LEU A 269 13.14 -6.24 -12.35
C LEU A 269 12.81 -4.87 -11.72
N ALA A 270 11.54 -4.49 -11.71
CA ALA A 270 11.01 -3.32 -10.99
C ALA A 270 10.49 -3.64 -9.58
N MET A 271 10.45 -4.91 -9.18
CA MET A 271 9.99 -5.31 -7.85
C MET A 271 11.14 -5.29 -6.82
N ALA A 272 10.79 -5.02 -5.55
CA ALA A 272 11.75 -4.98 -4.44
C ALA A 272 12.56 -6.27 -4.28
N PHE A 273 12.05 -7.42 -4.73
CA PHE A 273 12.80 -8.68 -4.73
C PHE A 273 14.13 -8.61 -5.47
N PHE A 274 14.20 -7.77 -6.51
CA PHE A 274 15.42 -7.50 -7.27
C PHE A 274 16.19 -6.29 -6.74
N ALA A 275 15.97 -5.86 -5.49
CA ALA A 275 16.82 -4.86 -4.86
C ALA A 275 18.23 -5.43 -4.58
N PRO A 276 19.27 -4.58 -4.64
CA PRO A 276 20.61 -5.00 -4.35
C PRO A 276 20.78 -5.32 -2.86
N MET A 277 21.50 -6.39 -2.54
CA MET A 277 21.85 -6.75 -1.18
C MET A 277 23.37 -6.85 -1.04
N PRO A 278 24.01 -5.96 -0.30
CA PRO A 278 25.43 -6.07 -0.01
C PRO A 278 25.68 -7.18 1.01
N TRP A 279 26.65 -8.04 0.74
CA TRP A 279 26.99 -9.15 1.61
C TRP A 279 27.41 -8.70 3.03
N GLU A 280 27.95 -7.48 3.15
CA GLU A 280 28.37 -6.87 4.41
C GLU A 280 27.17 -6.64 5.34
N VAL A 281 26.01 -6.27 4.80
CA VAL A 281 24.79 -6.05 5.58
C VAL A 281 24.27 -7.35 6.16
N GLU A 282 24.24 -8.42 5.36
CA GLU A 282 23.86 -9.74 5.85
C GLU A 282 24.87 -10.27 6.89
N ALA A 283 26.17 -10.08 6.65
CA ALA A 283 27.20 -10.44 7.60
C ALA A 283 27.10 -9.68 8.93
N PHE A 284 26.79 -8.39 8.86
CA PHE A 284 26.60 -7.54 10.04
C PHE A 284 25.43 -8.05 10.91
N TYR A 285 24.27 -8.27 10.30
CA TYR A 285 23.09 -8.73 11.03
C TYR A 285 23.14 -10.22 11.44
N ALA A 286 24.09 -10.99 10.94
CA ALA A 286 24.35 -12.33 11.43
C ALA A 286 25.06 -12.37 12.80
N ASN A 287 25.46 -11.21 13.35
CA ASN A 287 26.07 -11.13 14.68
C ASN A 287 25.08 -11.59 15.78
N SER A 288 25.46 -12.56 16.58
CA SER A 288 24.61 -13.18 17.59
C SER A 288 24.15 -12.21 18.69
N GLY A 289 24.90 -11.14 18.95
CA GLY A 289 24.55 -10.13 19.95
C GLY A 289 23.29 -9.34 19.61
N PHE A 290 22.92 -9.23 18.33
CA PHE A 290 21.73 -8.49 17.91
C PHE A 290 20.41 -9.19 18.22
N ALA A 291 20.43 -10.50 18.48
CA ALA A 291 19.22 -11.29 18.69
C ALA A 291 18.42 -10.84 19.92
N GLU A 292 19.10 -10.42 21.00
CA GLU A 292 18.46 -10.00 22.25
C GLU A 292 17.57 -8.76 22.08
N ASN A 293 17.96 -7.83 21.20
CA ASN A 293 17.26 -6.58 20.94
C ASN A 293 16.48 -6.56 19.60
N ASN A 294 16.32 -7.74 18.97
CA ASN A 294 15.63 -7.89 17.68
C ASN A 294 16.15 -6.93 16.61
N ILE A 295 17.48 -6.73 16.58
CA ILE A 295 18.15 -5.94 15.56
C ILE A 295 18.48 -6.87 14.39
N SER A 296 17.86 -6.66 13.25
CA SER A 296 18.01 -7.48 12.06
C SER A 296 17.71 -6.68 10.79
N LEU A 297 17.92 -7.29 9.63
CA LEU A 297 17.51 -6.72 8.36
C LEU A 297 16.00 -6.50 8.27
N ASP A 298 15.20 -7.30 9.00
CA ASP A 298 13.74 -7.14 9.06
C ASP A 298 13.31 -5.83 9.72
N THR A 299 14.14 -5.27 10.61
CA THR A 299 13.81 -4.08 11.42
C THR A 299 14.65 -2.86 11.08
N TRP A 300 15.83 -3.04 10.47
CA TRP A 300 16.79 -1.99 10.13
C TRP A 300 17.36 -2.19 8.72
N PRO A 301 16.56 -1.87 7.68
CA PRO A 301 16.95 -2.04 6.28
C PRO A 301 18.04 -1.05 5.84
N VAL A 302 18.84 -1.46 4.84
CA VAL A 302 19.93 -0.66 4.29
C VAL A 302 19.89 -0.70 2.76
N GLY A 303 19.77 0.46 2.11
CA GLY A 303 19.66 0.53 0.66
C GLY A 303 20.28 1.77 0.04
N THR A 304 19.99 1.98 -1.23
CA THR A 304 20.47 3.12 -2.04
C THR A 304 19.37 4.15 -2.31
N GLY A 305 18.16 3.89 -1.82
CA GLY A 305 16.96 4.67 -2.11
C GLY A 305 16.95 6.06 -1.46
N PRO A 306 15.87 6.83 -1.71
CA PRO A 306 15.77 8.23 -1.27
C PRO A 306 15.78 8.43 0.24
N TYR A 307 15.45 7.41 1.01
CA TYR A 307 15.35 7.50 2.46
C TYR A 307 16.12 6.37 3.17
N MET A 308 16.41 6.59 4.44
CA MET A 308 16.93 5.59 5.38
C MET A 308 16.07 5.59 6.64
N LEU A 309 15.87 4.43 7.26
CA LEU A 309 15.13 4.29 8.51
C LEU A 309 16.04 4.69 9.67
N THR A 310 15.69 5.77 10.38
CA THR A 310 16.49 6.30 11.50
C THR A 310 15.86 6.08 12.85
N VAL A 311 14.55 5.81 12.91
CA VAL A 311 13.82 5.41 14.11
C VAL A 311 12.91 4.24 13.77
N SER A 312 13.04 3.15 14.50
CA SER A 312 12.20 1.95 14.39
C SER A 312 11.70 1.55 15.78
N ARG A 313 10.62 2.20 16.22
CA ARG A 313 9.93 1.85 17.47
C ARG A 313 8.70 1.03 17.17
N GLN A 314 8.83 -0.27 17.33
CA GLN A 314 7.77 -1.22 16.98
C GLN A 314 6.43 -0.86 17.63
N ASN A 315 5.36 -0.84 16.81
CA ASN A 315 4.00 -0.49 17.20
C ASN A 315 3.84 0.92 17.84
N ARG A 316 4.75 1.84 17.53
CA ARG A 316 4.69 3.21 18.04
C ARG A 316 5.05 4.25 16.99
N GLU A 317 6.25 4.21 16.43
CA GLU A 317 6.77 5.25 15.55
C GLU A 317 7.88 4.74 14.64
N HIS A 318 7.82 5.13 13.38
CA HIS A 318 8.91 4.95 12.43
C HIS A 318 9.27 6.30 11.81
N VAL A 319 10.57 6.56 11.62
CA VAL A 319 11.04 7.77 10.98
C VAL A 319 11.96 7.41 9.83
N LEU A 320 11.62 7.89 8.65
CA LEU A 320 12.48 7.87 7.48
C LEU A 320 13.12 9.26 7.31
N GLU A 321 14.43 9.30 7.12
CA GLU A 321 15.17 10.52 6.82
C GLU A 321 15.82 10.40 5.44
N ARG A 322 16.00 11.54 4.77
CA ARG A 322 16.66 11.61 3.46
C ARG A 322 18.02 10.91 3.53
N ASN A 323 18.25 9.99 2.60
CA ASN A 323 19.58 9.41 2.42
C ASN A 323 20.53 10.46 1.82
N PRO A 324 21.61 10.83 2.53
CA PRO A 324 22.54 11.86 2.05
C PRO A 324 23.27 11.45 0.78
N ASN A 325 23.36 10.16 0.48
CA ASN A 325 24.01 9.62 -0.71
C ASN A 325 23.07 9.44 -1.90
N TYR A 326 21.76 9.74 -1.73
CA TYR A 326 20.81 9.57 -2.83
C TYR A 326 21.03 10.62 -3.92
N ARG A 327 21.21 10.14 -5.16
CA ARG A 327 21.50 10.99 -6.32
C ARG A 327 20.36 11.91 -6.76
N GLY A 328 19.12 11.57 -6.36
CA GLY A 328 17.90 12.21 -6.81
C GLY A 328 17.44 11.74 -8.19
N LEU A 329 16.12 11.59 -8.36
CA LEU A 329 15.47 11.49 -9.67
C LEU A 329 14.95 12.85 -10.08
N VAL A 330 14.79 13.06 -11.39
CA VAL A 330 14.17 14.28 -11.92
C VAL A 330 12.65 14.09 -11.91
N TYR A 331 11.92 15.05 -11.35
CA TYR A 331 10.47 15.06 -11.36
C TYR A 331 9.94 15.19 -12.79
N PRO A 332 8.92 14.40 -13.20
CA PRO A 332 8.46 14.37 -14.59
C PRO A 332 7.86 15.69 -15.06
N CYS A 333 8.07 16.00 -16.33
CA CYS A 333 7.53 17.17 -17.02
C CYS A 333 6.35 16.84 -17.95
N GLU A 334 6.06 15.56 -18.14
CA GLU A 334 4.98 15.06 -18.96
C GLU A 334 3.89 14.44 -18.09
N GLY A 335 2.65 14.70 -18.44
CA GLY A 335 1.46 14.18 -17.77
C GLY A 335 0.22 14.46 -18.58
N THR A 336 -0.93 14.03 -18.10
CA THR A 336 -2.24 14.30 -18.74
C THR A 336 -2.65 15.76 -18.55
N GLU A 337 -3.69 16.18 -19.29
CA GLU A 337 -4.29 17.50 -19.07
C GLU A 337 -4.90 17.63 -17.65
N GLU A 338 -5.40 16.52 -17.11
CA GLU A 338 -5.87 16.46 -15.74
C GLU A 338 -4.71 16.64 -14.73
N ASP A 339 -3.55 16.02 -14.97
CA ASP A 339 -2.37 16.24 -14.14
C ASP A 339 -1.93 17.72 -14.13
N ARG A 340 -2.05 18.40 -15.27
CA ARG A 340 -1.79 19.83 -15.39
C ARG A 340 -2.76 20.66 -14.56
N LYS A 341 -4.07 20.38 -14.68
CA LYS A 341 -5.13 21.05 -13.90
C LYS A 341 -4.96 20.86 -12.40
N ASN A 342 -4.55 19.66 -11.99
CA ASN A 342 -4.30 19.32 -10.58
C ASN A 342 -2.95 19.81 -10.05
N GLY A 343 -2.15 20.49 -10.88
CA GLY A 343 -0.88 21.12 -10.50
C GLY A 343 0.27 20.12 -10.36
N TYR A 344 0.12 18.87 -10.78
CA TYR A 344 1.16 17.85 -10.68
C TYR A 344 2.40 18.13 -11.56
N LEU A 345 2.34 19.08 -12.49
CA LEU A 345 3.49 19.46 -13.32
C LEU A 345 4.26 20.69 -12.81
N ALA A 346 3.86 21.26 -11.65
CA ALA A 346 4.45 22.48 -11.13
C ALA A 346 5.93 22.33 -10.73
N ASP A 347 6.36 21.15 -10.36
CA ASP A 347 7.74 20.86 -9.92
C ASP A 347 8.58 20.15 -11.00
N CYS A 348 8.15 20.23 -12.28
CA CYS A 348 8.87 19.68 -13.44
C CYS A 348 10.37 19.99 -13.41
N GLY A 349 11.22 19.00 -13.63
CA GLY A 349 12.67 19.15 -13.72
C GLY A 349 13.41 19.26 -12.38
N ARG A 350 12.70 19.37 -11.27
CA ARG A 350 13.33 19.43 -9.93
C ARG A 350 13.79 18.05 -9.47
N LYS A 351 14.87 18.00 -8.68
CA LYS A 351 15.36 16.73 -8.11
C LYS A 351 14.56 16.33 -6.87
N THR A 352 14.24 15.03 -6.80
CA THR A 352 13.62 14.39 -5.63
C THR A 352 14.70 13.81 -4.67
N PRO A 353 14.36 13.42 -3.43
CA PRO A 353 13.08 13.59 -2.78
C PRO A 353 12.83 15.05 -2.36
N PHE A 354 11.55 15.47 -2.34
CA PHE A 354 11.21 16.85 -1.97
C PHE A 354 11.19 17.06 -0.47
N VAL A 355 10.92 16.05 0.32
CA VAL A 355 10.90 16.13 1.78
C VAL A 355 12.15 15.51 2.39
N ASP A 356 12.55 16.03 3.56
CA ASP A 356 13.76 15.60 4.24
C ASP A 356 13.48 14.51 5.28
N ARG A 357 12.24 14.44 5.79
CA ARG A 357 11.87 13.57 6.88
C ARG A 357 10.41 13.13 6.76
N ILE A 358 10.12 11.87 7.11
CA ILE A 358 8.77 11.29 7.15
C ILE A 358 8.60 10.67 8.53
N VAL A 359 7.70 11.22 9.33
CA VAL A 359 7.36 10.72 10.67
C VAL A 359 6.03 10.01 10.58
N MET A 360 6.03 8.72 10.91
CA MET A 360 4.84 7.88 10.91
C MET A 360 4.57 7.40 12.33
N THR A 361 3.42 7.75 12.88
CA THR A 361 2.97 7.31 14.20
C THR A 361 1.88 6.24 14.07
N MET A 362 1.88 5.26 14.97
CA MET A 362 0.85 4.23 14.96
C MET A 362 -0.49 4.78 15.42
N GLU A 363 -1.52 4.56 14.61
CA GLU A 363 -2.91 4.80 14.98
C GLU A 363 -3.73 3.52 14.73
N LYS A 364 -4.55 3.13 15.71
CA LYS A 364 -5.31 1.87 15.63
C LYS A 364 -6.70 2.07 15.01
N GLU A 365 -7.30 3.23 15.24
CA GLU A 365 -8.70 3.48 14.92
C GLU A 365 -8.84 4.65 13.93
N ALA A 366 -9.71 4.48 12.93
CA ALA A 366 -9.93 5.48 11.89
C ALA A 366 -10.56 6.78 12.42
N VAL A 367 -11.52 6.70 13.35
CA VAL A 367 -12.24 7.88 13.86
C VAL A 367 -11.32 8.85 14.63
N PRO A 368 -10.53 8.42 15.63
CA PRO A 368 -9.56 9.30 16.27
C PRO A 368 -8.55 9.87 15.29
N THR A 369 -8.06 9.06 14.34
CA THR A 369 -7.07 9.50 13.35
C THR A 369 -7.64 10.56 12.42
N THR A 370 -8.90 10.40 11.96
CA THR A 370 -9.60 11.42 11.18
C THR A 370 -9.74 12.73 11.97
N SER A 371 -10.11 12.66 13.24
CA SER A 371 -10.24 13.83 14.10
C SER A 371 -8.91 14.58 14.25
N LYS A 372 -7.80 13.86 14.46
CA LYS A 372 -6.45 14.42 14.52
C LYS A 372 -6.01 15.02 13.18
N PHE A 373 -6.33 14.36 12.05
CA PHE A 373 -6.07 14.91 10.72
C PHE A 373 -6.81 16.24 10.49
N LEU A 374 -8.09 16.31 10.85
CA LEU A 374 -8.88 17.54 10.73
C LEU A 374 -8.35 18.66 11.61
N GLN A 375 -7.66 18.34 12.70
CA GLN A 375 -6.97 19.29 13.57
C GLN A 375 -5.57 19.69 13.09
N GLY A 376 -5.07 19.07 12.02
CA GLY A 376 -3.75 19.35 11.45
C GLY A 376 -2.59 18.62 12.10
N TYR A 377 -2.85 17.54 12.87
CA TYR A 377 -1.79 16.71 13.44
C TYR A 377 -1.02 15.94 12.37
N TYR A 378 -1.70 15.61 11.28
CA TYR A 378 -1.19 14.85 10.15
C TYR A 378 -1.41 15.61 8.84
N ASP A 379 -0.43 15.52 7.94
CA ASP A 379 -0.52 16.05 6.58
C ASP A 379 -1.44 15.16 5.73
N SER A 380 -1.43 13.85 6.05
CA SER A 380 -2.36 12.83 5.56
C SER A 380 -2.49 11.72 6.60
N PRO A 381 -3.67 11.12 6.79
CA PRO A 381 -3.83 9.97 7.67
C PRO A 381 -3.00 8.75 7.25
N GLN A 382 -2.85 8.54 5.94
CA GLN A 382 -2.07 7.42 5.38
C GLN A 382 -1.39 7.85 4.08
N ILE A 383 -0.48 8.80 4.16
CA ILE A 383 0.22 9.30 2.97
C ILE A 383 1.04 8.20 2.28
N THR A 384 1.38 7.17 3.02
CA THR A 384 2.19 6.04 2.57
C THR A 384 1.55 5.24 1.45
N ARG A 385 0.23 5.08 1.50
CA ARG A 385 -0.53 4.36 0.48
C ARG A 385 -1.26 5.31 -0.46
N LEU A 386 -1.38 6.59 -0.09
CA LEU A 386 -2.28 7.55 -0.72
C LEU A 386 -3.69 6.95 -0.90
N ASP A 387 -4.08 6.15 0.08
CA ASP A 387 -5.36 5.44 0.16
C ASP A 387 -5.83 5.53 1.60
N VAL A 388 -6.94 6.19 1.82
CA VAL A 388 -7.50 6.35 3.16
C VAL A 388 -8.38 5.20 3.58
N GLY A 389 -8.57 4.21 2.71
CA GLY A 389 -9.43 3.06 2.99
C GLY A 389 -10.87 3.43 3.35
N GLN A 390 -11.75 2.46 3.34
CA GLN A 390 -13.17 2.65 3.61
C GLN A 390 -13.46 3.24 5.01
N GLY A 391 -12.68 2.86 6.01
CA GLY A 391 -12.87 3.37 7.38
C GLY A 391 -12.79 4.89 7.48
N TYR A 392 -11.92 5.53 6.71
CA TYR A 392 -11.80 6.99 6.64
C TYR A 392 -12.92 7.62 5.83
N ILE A 393 -13.29 7.03 4.70
CA ILE A 393 -14.43 7.49 3.88
C ILE A 393 -15.70 7.48 4.72
N VAL A 394 -15.95 6.40 5.47
CA VAL A 394 -17.08 6.29 6.39
C VAL A 394 -16.98 7.29 7.55
N ALA A 395 -15.78 7.49 8.12
CA ALA A 395 -15.59 8.45 9.22
C ALA A 395 -15.73 9.90 8.76
N MET A 396 -15.39 10.22 7.52
CA MET A 396 -15.66 11.53 6.90
C MET A 396 -17.16 11.75 6.67
N GLY A 397 -17.89 10.72 6.21
CA GLY A 397 -19.37 10.73 6.07
C GLY A 397 -19.91 11.74 5.07
N ASP A 398 -21.21 11.64 4.79
CA ASP A 398 -21.94 12.53 3.86
C ASP A 398 -22.63 13.69 4.62
N ASP A 399 -22.10 14.10 5.75
CA ASP A 399 -22.66 15.17 6.59
C ASP A 399 -22.36 16.55 5.96
N PRO A 400 -23.39 17.37 5.66
CA PRO A 400 -23.21 18.69 5.07
C PRO A 400 -22.32 19.63 5.90
N ASP A 401 -22.35 19.51 7.24
CA ASP A 401 -21.50 20.32 8.12
C ASP A 401 -20.01 19.91 7.98
N LYS A 402 -19.75 18.62 7.77
CA LYS A 402 -18.38 18.15 7.48
C LYS A 402 -17.91 18.61 6.10
N GLU A 403 -18.77 18.54 5.08
CA GLU A 403 -18.44 19.04 3.74
C GLU A 403 -18.06 20.51 3.77
N LYS A 404 -18.82 21.33 4.53
CA LYS A 404 -18.47 22.73 4.77
C LYS A 404 -17.09 22.88 5.44
N LEU A 405 -16.83 22.09 6.48
CA LEU A 405 -15.54 22.07 7.17
C LEU A 405 -14.39 21.70 6.22
N TYR A 406 -14.59 20.71 5.34
CA TYR A 406 -13.56 20.29 4.38
C TYR A 406 -13.24 21.40 3.38
N LYS A 407 -14.27 22.10 2.89
CA LYS A 407 -14.10 23.27 2.00
C LYS A 407 -13.40 24.42 2.71
N GLU A 408 -13.79 24.73 3.95
CA GLU A 408 -13.14 25.78 4.76
C GLU A 408 -11.65 25.47 5.02
N LYS A 409 -11.33 24.20 5.27
CA LYS A 409 -9.95 23.75 5.45
C LYS A 409 -9.21 23.49 4.14
N ARG A 410 -9.88 23.61 3.00
CA ARG A 410 -9.35 23.36 1.66
C ARG A 410 -8.71 21.98 1.53
N LEU A 411 -9.32 20.95 2.18
CA LEU A 411 -8.83 19.58 2.10
C LEU A 411 -8.92 19.05 0.66
N GLN A 412 -7.98 18.19 0.31
CA GLN A 412 -7.91 17.56 -1.02
C GLN A 412 -8.22 16.07 -0.89
N PHE A 413 -9.03 15.56 -1.82
CA PHE A 413 -9.42 14.15 -1.89
C PHE A 413 -9.19 13.61 -3.32
N PRO A 414 -7.95 13.57 -3.80
CA PRO A 414 -7.69 12.98 -5.10
C PRO A 414 -8.01 11.49 -5.08
N THR A 415 -8.61 11.01 -6.18
CA THR A 415 -9.03 9.62 -6.34
C THR A 415 -8.34 8.96 -7.51
N THR A 416 -8.24 7.64 -7.48
CA THR A 416 -7.81 6.80 -8.61
C THR A 416 -8.51 5.46 -8.57
N VAL A 417 -8.82 4.89 -9.73
CA VAL A 417 -9.25 3.49 -9.80
C VAL A 417 -8.04 2.61 -9.57
N GLU A 418 -8.17 1.66 -8.67
CA GLU A 418 -7.08 0.78 -8.29
C GLU A 418 -6.84 -0.33 -9.33
N ALA A 419 -5.59 -0.76 -9.47
CA ALA A 419 -5.23 -1.93 -10.26
C ALA A 419 -5.50 -3.22 -9.48
N ASN A 420 -6.71 -3.36 -8.95
CA ASN A 420 -7.20 -4.55 -8.28
C ASN A 420 -8.66 -4.78 -8.65
N LEU A 421 -9.14 -5.98 -8.41
CA LEU A 421 -10.51 -6.35 -8.71
C LEU A 421 -11.09 -7.25 -7.62
N TRP A 422 -12.42 -7.19 -7.48
CA TRP A 422 -13.19 -8.09 -6.64
C TRP A 422 -14.23 -8.80 -7.48
N TYR A 423 -14.46 -10.09 -7.22
CA TYR A 423 -15.36 -10.91 -8.02
C TYR A 423 -16.05 -12.01 -7.20
N VAL A 424 -17.14 -12.53 -7.72
CA VAL A 424 -17.73 -13.81 -7.29
C VAL A 424 -17.31 -14.87 -8.27
N GLY A 425 -16.52 -15.85 -7.79
CA GLY A 425 -15.99 -16.94 -8.60
C GLY A 425 -16.85 -18.21 -8.52
N PHE A 426 -16.91 -18.94 -9.63
CA PHE A 426 -17.59 -20.23 -9.75
C PHE A 426 -16.53 -21.33 -9.91
N ASN A 427 -16.61 -22.35 -9.05
CA ASN A 427 -15.66 -23.46 -9.13
C ASN A 427 -15.96 -24.36 -10.32
N TRP A 428 -15.01 -24.49 -11.24
CA TRP A 428 -15.15 -25.28 -12.45
C TRP A 428 -15.26 -26.78 -12.20
N LEU A 429 -14.79 -27.25 -11.03
CA LEU A 429 -14.89 -28.66 -10.61
C LEU A 429 -16.29 -29.04 -10.07
N ASP A 430 -17.14 -28.04 -9.81
CA ASP A 430 -18.48 -28.26 -9.29
C ASP A 430 -19.44 -28.70 -10.42
N PRO A 431 -20.27 -29.73 -10.21
CA PRO A 431 -21.16 -30.27 -11.28
C PRO A 431 -22.33 -29.34 -11.64
N VAL A 432 -22.68 -28.35 -10.78
CA VAL A 432 -23.83 -27.47 -10.98
C VAL A 432 -23.40 -26.13 -11.57
N VAL A 433 -22.37 -25.49 -10.99
CA VAL A 433 -21.88 -24.18 -11.44
C VAL A 433 -20.62 -24.27 -12.30
N GLY A 434 -19.94 -25.41 -12.34
CA GLY A 434 -18.68 -25.58 -13.04
C GLY A 434 -18.82 -26.12 -14.46
N GLU A 435 -17.83 -26.93 -14.89
CA GLU A 435 -17.81 -27.56 -16.18
C GLU A 435 -18.79 -28.73 -16.24
N GLY A 436 -19.60 -28.77 -17.26
CA GLY A 436 -20.51 -29.89 -17.49
C GLY A 436 -19.82 -31.06 -18.20
N LYS A 437 -20.19 -32.31 -17.85
CA LYS A 437 -19.67 -33.53 -18.50
C LYS A 437 -20.14 -33.70 -19.94
N THR A 438 -21.20 -33.04 -20.33
CA THR A 438 -21.78 -33.09 -21.69
C THR A 438 -22.01 -31.67 -22.22
N PRO A 439 -22.09 -31.49 -23.56
CA PRO A 439 -22.39 -30.17 -24.15
C PRO A 439 -23.69 -29.54 -23.61
N ALA A 440 -24.72 -30.36 -23.38
CA ALA A 440 -25.98 -29.91 -22.80
C ALA A 440 -25.80 -29.38 -21.36
N GLN A 441 -25.06 -30.12 -20.53
CA GLN A 441 -24.75 -29.71 -19.17
C GLN A 441 -23.83 -28.48 -19.13
N GLN A 442 -22.84 -28.37 -20.01
CA GLN A 442 -21.99 -27.19 -20.15
C GLN A 442 -22.84 -25.97 -20.50
N ARG A 443 -23.78 -26.08 -21.44
CA ARG A 443 -24.72 -25.00 -21.78
C ARG A 443 -25.59 -24.61 -20.58
N ARG A 444 -26.18 -25.62 -19.87
CA ARG A 444 -26.99 -25.41 -18.66
C ARG A 444 -26.24 -24.63 -17.60
N ASN A 445 -25.04 -25.10 -17.21
CA ASN A 445 -24.23 -24.50 -16.17
C ASN A 445 -23.77 -23.09 -16.55
N ARG A 446 -23.41 -22.86 -17.82
CA ARG A 446 -23.06 -21.53 -18.33
C ARG A 446 -24.24 -20.56 -18.23
N LEU A 447 -25.44 -20.95 -18.65
CA LEU A 447 -26.63 -20.12 -18.55
C LEU A 447 -26.95 -19.76 -17.08
N LEU A 448 -26.76 -20.72 -16.16
CA LEU A 448 -26.91 -20.48 -14.72
C LEU A 448 -25.91 -19.41 -14.22
N ARG A 449 -24.61 -19.51 -14.57
CA ARG A 449 -23.61 -18.52 -14.19
C ARG A 449 -23.90 -17.15 -14.77
N GLN A 450 -24.34 -17.09 -16.04
CA GLN A 450 -24.76 -15.84 -16.70
C GLN A 450 -25.98 -15.21 -16.02
N ALA A 451 -26.97 -16.02 -15.62
CA ALA A 451 -28.14 -15.52 -14.88
C ALA A 451 -27.75 -14.95 -13.51
N ILE A 452 -26.87 -15.63 -12.79
CA ILE A 452 -26.32 -15.13 -11.50
C ILE A 452 -25.56 -13.82 -11.71
N SER A 453 -24.73 -13.73 -12.76
CA SER A 453 -23.96 -12.50 -13.05
C SER A 453 -24.84 -11.31 -13.39
N ILE A 454 -25.99 -11.51 -14.02
CA ILE A 454 -26.99 -10.45 -14.27
C ILE A 454 -27.67 -10.06 -12.96
N ALA A 455 -28.01 -11.03 -12.09
CA ALA A 455 -28.74 -10.79 -10.85
C ALA A 455 -27.89 -10.07 -9.78
N LEU A 456 -26.58 -10.28 -9.77
CA LEU A 456 -25.65 -9.57 -8.86
C LEU A 456 -25.46 -8.14 -9.32
N ASP A 457 -26.17 -7.20 -8.70
CA ASP A 457 -26.15 -5.78 -9.05
C ASP A 457 -24.96 -5.07 -8.38
N TRP A 458 -23.82 -5.05 -9.09
CA TRP A 458 -22.59 -4.47 -8.57
C TRP A 458 -22.65 -2.95 -8.48
N GLU A 459 -23.45 -2.27 -9.29
CA GLU A 459 -23.68 -0.83 -9.18
C GLU A 459 -24.43 -0.49 -7.87
N GLU A 460 -25.40 -1.33 -7.49
CA GLU A 460 -26.11 -1.23 -6.21
C GLU A 460 -25.11 -1.50 -5.05
N GLN A 461 -24.24 -2.51 -5.19
CA GLN A 461 -23.21 -2.84 -4.20
C GLN A 461 -22.27 -1.65 -3.98
N ILE A 462 -21.70 -1.10 -5.04
CA ILE A 462 -20.81 0.06 -4.99
C ILE A 462 -21.50 1.24 -4.31
N THR A 463 -22.75 1.50 -4.64
CA THR A 463 -23.52 2.61 -4.05
C THR A 463 -23.72 2.42 -2.55
N ILE A 464 -24.11 1.21 -2.11
CA ILE A 464 -24.46 0.93 -0.71
C ILE A 464 -23.22 0.77 0.16
N PHE A 465 -22.25 -0.06 -0.29
CA PHE A 465 -21.13 -0.50 0.56
C PHE A 465 -19.86 0.30 0.33
N GLU A 466 -19.62 0.77 -0.91
CA GLU A 466 -18.43 1.53 -1.27
C GLU A 466 -18.70 3.03 -1.34
N LYS A 467 -19.92 3.49 -1.01
CA LYS A 467 -20.31 4.92 -1.08
C LYS A 467 -20.04 5.55 -2.45
N GLY A 468 -20.20 4.77 -3.51
CA GLY A 468 -19.91 5.19 -4.87
C GLY A 468 -18.42 5.17 -5.25
N GLN A 469 -17.53 4.71 -4.36
CA GLN A 469 -16.09 4.62 -4.61
C GLN A 469 -15.73 3.30 -5.28
N GLY A 470 -15.95 3.22 -6.59
CA GLY A 470 -15.66 2.05 -7.40
C GLY A 470 -16.26 2.14 -8.78
N GLN A 471 -15.82 1.26 -9.66
CA GLN A 471 -16.34 1.09 -11.00
C GLN A 471 -16.75 -0.36 -11.20
N ALA A 472 -17.96 -0.62 -11.67
CA ALA A 472 -18.39 -1.98 -11.97
C ALA A 472 -17.53 -2.62 -13.07
N ASP A 473 -17.12 -3.87 -12.83
CA ASP A 473 -16.24 -4.61 -13.73
C ASP A 473 -17.01 -5.16 -14.93
N HIS A 474 -16.41 -5.02 -16.09
CA HIS A 474 -16.88 -5.67 -17.31
C HIS A 474 -15.97 -6.84 -17.74
N SER A 475 -14.79 -6.91 -17.18
CA SER A 475 -13.72 -7.88 -17.51
C SER A 475 -12.75 -8.06 -16.35
N PRO A 476 -11.85 -9.05 -16.39
CA PRO A 476 -10.81 -9.17 -15.38
C PRO A 476 -9.72 -8.10 -15.45
N LEU A 477 -9.72 -7.21 -16.44
CA LEU A 477 -8.67 -6.23 -16.68
C LEU A 477 -9.04 -4.85 -16.12
N PRO A 478 -8.31 -4.31 -15.10
CA PRO A 478 -8.57 -2.97 -14.58
C PRO A 478 -8.19 -1.84 -15.55
N PRO A 479 -8.85 -0.67 -15.45
CA PRO A 479 -8.45 0.54 -16.16
C PRO A 479 -7.00 0.95 -15.90
N GLY A 480 -6.37 1.59 -16.89
CA GLY A 480 -4.98 2.08 -16.76
C GLY A 480 -3.91 1.06 -17.06
N LEU A 481 -4.26 -0.21 -17.31
CA LEU A 481 -3.35 -1.24 -17.77
C LEU A 481 -3.31 -1.32 -19.30
N PHE A 482 -2.19 -1.82 -19.85
CA PHE A 482 -2.11 -2.09 -21.27
C PHE A 482 -3.17 -3.10 -21.70
N GLY A 483 -3.89 -2.82 -22.77
CA GLY A 483 -5.02 -3.64 -23.27
C GLY A 483 -6.40 -3.18 -22.80
N TRP A 484 -6.48 -2.35 -21.76
CA TRP A 484 -7.75 -1.66 -21.44
C TRP A 484 -8.10 -0.64 -22.52
N ARG A 485 -9.37 -0.65 -22.96
CA ARG A 485 -9.92 0.36 -23.90
C ARG A 485 -11.38 0.61 -23.60
N ASP A 486 -11.77 1.89 -23.63
CA ASP A 486 -13.16 2.33 -23.38
C ASP A 486 -14.15 1.84 -24.44
N ASP A 487 -13.66 1.55 -25.65
CA ASP A 487 -14.43 1.04 -26.80
C ASP A 487 -14.33 -0.48 -26.98
N GLY A 488 -13.57 -1.17 -26.11
CA GLY A 488 -13.25 -2.59 -26.21
C GLY A 488 -14.06 -3.50 -25.27
N PRO A 489 -13.78 -4.83 -25.33
CA PRO A 489 -14.40 -5.81 -24.43
C PRO A 489 -14.08 -5.55 -22.96
N SER A 490 -12.96 -4.86 -22.66
CA SER A 490 -12.58 -4.50 -21.29
C SER A 490 -13.60 -3.58 -20.61
N ALA A 491 -14.27 -2.70 -21.38
CA ALA A 491 -15.24 -1.74 -20.87
C ALA A 491 -16.70 -2.12 -21.12
N TYR A 492 -16.97 -3.26 -21.77
CA TYR A 492 -18.33 -3.69 -22.08
C TYR A 492 -18.49 -5.21 -22.05
N ASN A 493 -19.29 -5.70 -21.12
CA ASN A 493 -19.66 -7.13 -21.03
C ASN A 493 -21.07 -7.35 -21.61
N PRO A 494 -21.20 -7.90 -22.83
CA PRO A 494 -22.49 -8.08 -23.50
C PRO A 494 -23.39 -9.14 -22.86
N VAL A 495 -22.85 -9.96 -21.95
CA VAL A 495 -23.66 -10.96 -21.21
C VAL A 495 -24.49 -10.29 -20.12
N VAL A 496 -23.90 -9.35 -19.41
CA VAL A 496 -24.52 -8.69 -18.24
C VAL A 496 -25.18 -7.37 -18.62
N TYR A 497 -24.67 -6.71 -19.65
CA TYR A 497 -25.12 -5.38 -20.06
C TYR A 497 -25.68 -5.36 -21.48
N ALA A 498 -26.50 -4.38 -21.76
CA ALA A 498 -26.99 -4.06 -23.09
C ALA A 498 -26.79 -2.55 -23.38
N LYS A 499 -26.67 -2.20 -24.65
CA LYS A 499 -26.69 -0.79 -25.08
C LYS A 499 -28.14 -0.39 -25.40
N ASP A 500 -28.60 0.73 -24.84
CA ASP A 500 -29.90 1.31 -25.18
C ASP A 500 -29.86 2.00 -26.57
N GLN A 501 -30.97 2.61 -26.99
CA GLN A 501 -31.08 3.28 -28.29
C GLN A 501 -30.09 4.46 -28.42
N GLU A 502 -29.71 5.06 -27.31
CA GLU A 502 -28.73 6.16 -27.22
C GLU A 502 -27.29 5.67 -27.07
N GLY A 503 -27.07 4.34 -27.09
CA GLY A 503 -25.75 3.72 -26.93
C GLY A 503 -25.24 3.65 -25.48
N ARG A 504 -26.05 4.02 -24.50
CA ARG A 504 -25.67 3.96 -23.07
C ARG A 504 -25.69 2.51 -22.58
N ILE A 505 -24.65 2.14 -21.85
CA ILE A 505 -24.53 0.79 -21.26
C ILE A 505 -25.46 0.71 -20.04
N LYS A 506 -26.36 -0.28 -20.03
CA LYS A 506 -27.25 -0.58 -18.91
C LYS A 506 -27.24 -2.06 -18.58
N ARG A 507 -27.30 -2.37 -17.29
CA ARG A 507 -27.44 -3.76 -16.82
C ARG A 507 -28.73 -4.36 -17.37
N ARG A 508 -28.66 -5.62 -17.81
CA ARG A 508 -29.83 -6.40 -18.27
C ARG A 508 -30.82 -6.59 -17.11
N SER A 509 -32.09 -6.72 -17.48
CA SER A 509 -33.16 -6.84 -16.49
C SER A 509 -33.12 -8.19 -15.75
N ILE A 510 -33.69 -8.21 -14.53
CA ILE A 510 -33.86 -9.43 -13.76
C ILE A 510 -34.76 -10.46 -14.48
N GLU A 511 -35.69 -10.01 -15.32
CA GLU A 511 -36.53 -10.88 -16.14
C GLU A 511 -35.71 -11.64 -17.20
N GLU A 512 -34.67 -10.99 -17.72
CA GLU A 512 -33.71 -11.64 -18.62
C GLU A 512 -32.89 -12.72 -17.89
N ALA A 513 -32.46 -12.44 -16.66
CA ALA A 513 -31.83 -13.46 -15.81
C ALA A 513 -32.76 -14.64 -15.50
N LYS A 514 -34.05 -14.39 -15.17
CA LYS A 514 -35.06 -15.43 -15.00
C LYS A 514 -35.31 -16.24 -16.29
N ARG A 515 -35.24 -15.61 -17.45
CA ARG A 515 -35.32 -16.32 -18.74
C ARG A 515 -34.16 -17.31 -18.87
N LEU A 516 -32.93 -16.89 -18.57
CA LEU A 516 -31.76 -17.76 -18.59
C LEU A 516 -31.88 -18.91 -17.55
N MET A 517 -32.46 -18.64 -16.38
CA MET A 517 -32.75 -19.67 -15.37
C MET A 517 -33.69 -20.74 -15.93
N ARG A 518 -34.77 -20.35 -16.62
CA ARG A 518 -35.69 -21.33 -17.27
C ARG A 518 -34.97 -22.13 -18.34
N GLU A 519 -34.16 -21.50 -19.19
CA GLU A 519 -33.37 -22.21 -20.22
C GLU A 519 -32.29 -23.11 -19.60
N ALA A 520 -31.77 -22.77 -18.44
CA ALA A 520 -30.88 -23.62 -17.66
C ALA A 520 -31.59 -24.76 -16.93
N GLY A 521 -32.92 -24.90 -17.07
CA GLY A 521 -33.70 -25.93 -16.44
C GLY A 521 -33.99 -25.69 -14.94
N TYR A 522 -33.99 -24.42 -14.53
CA TYR A 522 -34.33 -24.00 -13.16
C TYR A 522 -35.46 -22.94 -13.14
N PRO A 523 -36.65 -23.21 -13.70
CA PRO A 523 -37.75 -22.28 -13.62
C PRO A 523 -38.06 -21.92 -12.15
N ASP A 524 -38.18 -20.64 -11.89
CA ASP A 524 -38.44 -20.08 -10.53
C ASP A 524 -37.49 -20.63 -9.43
N GLY A 525 -36.24 -20.92 -9.82
CA GLY A 525 -35.21 -21.43 -8.91
C GLY A 525 -35.41 -22.90 -8.50
N ARG A 526 -36.19 -23.70 -9.29
CA ARG A 526 -36.41 -25.11 -9.05
C ARG A 526 -35.92 -25.96 -10.21
N ASP A 527 -35.28 -27.07 -9.90
CA ASP A 527 -34.87 -28.03 -10.91
C ASP A 527 -36.13 -28.60 -11.62
N ALA A 528 -36.19 -28.42 -12.94
CA ALA A 528 -37.37 -28.77 -13.75
C ALA A 528 -37.68 -30.28 -13.74
N ALA A 529 -36.68 -31.12 -13.51
CA ALA A 529 -36.86 -32.61 -13.51
C ALA A 529 -37.33 -33.11 -12.14
N THR A 530 -36.89 -32.50 -11.05
CA THR A 530 -37.14 -33.01 -9.69
C THR A 530 -38.06 -32.09 -8.86
N GLY A 531 -38.33 -30.85 -9.27
CA GLY A 531 -39.10 -29.87 -8.55
C GLY A 531 -38.38 -29.31 -7.28
N ARG A 532 -37.18 -29.80 -6.98
CA ARG A 532 -36.42 -29.38 -5.81
C ARG A 532 -35.88 -27.95 -5.98
N PRO A 533 -35.87 -27.12 -4.89
CA PRO A 533 -35.26 -25.84 -4.95
C PRO A 533 -33.76 -25.94 -5.26
N LEU A 534 -33.25 -25.00 -6.05
CA LEU A 534 -31.81 -24.86 -6.30
C LEU A 534 -31.17 -24.16 -5.08
N VAL A 535 -30.36 -24.90 -4.35
CA VAL A 535 -29.58 -24.44 -3.21
C VAL A 535 -28.12 -24.40 -3.62
N LEU A 536 -27.47 -23.24 -3.49
CA LEU A 536 -26.05 -23.03 -3.78
C LEU A 536 -25.30 -22.58 -2.52
N ASN A 537 -24.04 -22.98 -2.41
CA ASN A 537 -23.18 -22.67 -1.30
C ASN A 537 -22.26 -21.51 -1.65
N PHE A 538 -22.18 -20.52 -0.77
CA PHE A 538 -21.35 -19.33 -0.93
C PHE A 538 -20.31 -19.28 0.20
N ASP A 539 -19.05 -19.44 -0.15
CA ASP A 539 -17.93 -19.38 0.78
C ASP A 539 -17.43 -17.94 0.97
N TRP A 540 -17.38 -17.50 2.22
CA TRP A 540 -16.95 -16.16 2.63
C TRP A 540 -15.74 -16.23 3.55
N GLN A 541 -14.78 -15.31 3.30
CA GLN A 541 -13.54 -15.15 4.06
C GLN A 541 -13.70 -14.17 5.22
N GLY A 542 -14.26 -14.58 6.31
CA GLY A 542 -14.39 -13.74 7.50
C GLY A 542 -15.53 -14.15 8.40
N THR A 543 -15.39 -13.82 9.66
CA THR A 543 -16.35 -14.13 10.72
C THR A 543 -16.86 -12.87 11.45
N SER A 544 -16.47 -11.67 10.96
CA SER A 544 -16.85 -10.40 11.59
C SER A 544 -18.33 -10.08 11.41
N ALA A 545 -18.94 -9.48 12.43
CA ALA A 545 -20.32 -8.99 12.37
C ALA A 545 -20.53 -7.91 11.28
N GLY A 546 -19.46 -7.16 10.93
CA GLY A 546 -19.51 -6.13 9.91
C GLY A 546 -19.83 -6.65 8.51
N SER A 547 -19.54 -7.94 8.22
CA SER A 547 -19.84 -8.56 6.92
C SER A 547 -21.31 -8.90 6.71
N LYS A 548 -22.12 -8.89 7.78
CA LYS A 548 -23.51 -9.38 7.74
C LYS A 548 -24.35 -8.66 6.67
N SER A 549 -24.28 -7.35 6.62
CA SER A 549 -25.09 -6.56 5.68
C SER A 549 -24.78 -6.90 4.20
N PHE A 550 -23.51 -7.10 3.88
CA PHE A 550 -23.08 -7.51 2.54
C PHE A 550 -23.55 -8.94 2.21
N LEU A 551 -23.43 -9.87 3.16
CA LEU A 551 -23.89 -11.25 2.98
C LEU A 551 -25.42 -11.36 2.83
N ASP A 552 -26.17 -10.58 3.62
CA ASP A 552 -27.64 -10.48 3.48
C ASP A 552 -28.02 -9.86 2.13
N TRP A 553 -27.28 -8.86 1.67
CA TRP A 553 -27.46 -8.28 0.33
C TRP A 553 -27.20 -9.34 -0.75
N THR A 554 -26.08 -10.06 -0.67
CA THR A 554 -25.73 -11.13 -1.62
C THR A 554 -26.85 -12.17 -1.69
N ALA A 555 -27.34 -12.67 -0.55
CA ALA A 555 -28.43 -13.63 -0.51
C ALA A 555 -29.72 -13.10 -1.19
N ARG A 556 -30.03 -11.81 -1.00
CA ARG A 556 -31.19 -11.18 -1.70
C ARG A 556 -31.00 -11.10 -3.21
N GLN A 557 -29.78 -10.87 -3.71
CA GLN A 557 -29.51 -10.86 -5.15
C GLN A 557 -29.80 -12.24 -5.77
N PHE A 558 -29.34 -13.33 -5.14
CA PHE A 558 -29.62 -14.69 -5.58
C PHE A 558 -31.12 -15.03 -5.49
N ALA A 559 -31.81 -14.57 -4.46
CA ALA A 559 -33.24 -14.76 -4.27
C ALA A 559 -34.09 -14.09 -5.38
N LYS A 560 -33.62 -12.99 -6.01
CA LYS A 560 -34.30 -12.32 -7.14
C LYS A 560 -34.56 -13.30 -8.32
N ILE A 561 -33.73 -14.33 -8.45
CA ILE A 561 -33.86 -15.38 -9.49
C ILE A 561 -34.22 -16.75 -8.93
N GLY A 562 -34.74 -16.79 -7.70
CA GLY A 562 -35.26 -17.99 -7.01
C GLY A 562 -34.20 -18.92 -6.40
N ILE A 563 -32.92 -18.56 -6.41
CA ILE A 563 -31.84 -19.38 -5.83
C ILE A 563 -31.81 -19.18 -4.31
N GLN A 564 -31.76 -20.29 -3.57
CA GLN A 564 -31.47 -20.30 -2.14
C GLN A 564 -29.95 -20.32 -1.93
N LEU A 565 -29.40 -19.35 -1.20
CA LEU A 565 -27.97 -19.23 -0.95
C LEU A 565 -27.65 -19.64 0.50
N GLU A 566 -26.82 -20.66 0.66
CA GLU A 566 -26.22 -21.04 1.94
C GLU A 566 -24.85 -20.39 2.10
N ILE A 567 -24.72 -19.49 3.06
CA ILE A 567 -23.47 -18.77 3.34
C ILE A 567 -22.62 -19.56 4.31
N ARG A 568 -21.37 -19.80 3.95
CA ARG A 568 -20.36 -20.55 4.72
C ARG A 568 -19.19 -19.65 5.07
N SER A 569 -19.31 -18.94 6.19
CA SER A 569 -18.26 -18.07 6.70
C SER A 569 -17.19 -18.87 7.45
N THR A 570 -15.93 -18.63 7.11
CA THR A 570 -14.76 -19.22 7.80
C THR A 570 -13.68 -18.15 8.00
N ASP A 571 -12.72 -18.41 8.90
CA ASP A 571 -11.50 -17.60 8.95
C ASP A 571 -10.71 -17.73 7.64
N TYR A 572 -9.83 -16.76 7.40
CA TYR A 572 -9.14 -16.65 6.11
C TYR A 572 -8.24 -17.87 5.81
N ASN A 573 -7.58 -18.45 6.81
CA ASN A 573 -6.70 -19.60 6.58
C ASN A 573 -7.50 -20.82 6.14
N ARG A 574 -8.63 -21.11 6.79
CA ARG A 574 -9.55 -22.18 6.38
C ARG A 574 -10.18 -21.91 5.02
N PHE A 575 -10.47 -20.66 4.72
CA PHE A 575 -10.94 -20.28 3.39
C PHE A 575 -9.88 -20.61 2.32
N GLN A 576 -8.61 -20.23 2.53
CA GLN A 576 -7.51 -20.55 1.63
C GLN A 576 -7.34 -22.08 1.45
N ASP A 577 -7.47 -22.87 2.53
CA ASP A 577 -7.42 -24.34 2.46
C ASP A 577 -8.56 -24.92 1.60
N LYS A 578 -9.78 -24.37 1.72
CA LYS A 578 -10.90 -24.77 0.86
C LYS A 578 -10.63 -24.48 -0.61
N MET A 579 -10.07 -23.30 -0.88
CA MET A 579 -9.73 -22.88 -2.24
C MET A 579 -8.64 -23.78 -2.83
N ALA A 580 -7.59 -24.09 -2.07
CA ALA A 580 -6.52 -25.00 -2.48
C ALA A 580 -7.01 -26.42 -2.75
N LYS A 581 -8.03 -26.88 -2.01
CA LYS A 581 -8.65 -28.21 -2.21
C LYS A 581 -9.75 -28.23 -3.28
N GLY A 582 -10.12 -27.09 -3.84
CA GLY A 582 -11.23 -26.97 -4.80
C GLY A 582 -12.59 -27.35 -4.22
N SER A 583 -12.81 -27.17 -2.92
CA SER A 583 -14.03 -27.59 -2.22
C SER A 583 -15.08 -26.48 -2.02
N ALA A 584 -14.78 -25.24 -2.40
CA ALA A 584 -15.76 -24.16 -2.48
C ALA A 584 -16.58 -24.31 -3.76
N GLN A 585 -17.90 -23.99 -3.73
CA GLN A 585 -18.77 -24.01 -4.91
C GLN A 585 -18.83 -22.64 -5.57
N ILE A 586 -19.23 -21.61 -4.81
CA ILE A 586 -19.22 -20.19 -5.17
C ILE A 586 -18.48 -19.46 -4.05
N TYR A 587 -17.69 -18.45 -4.39
CA TYR A 587 -16.88 -17.73 -3.42
C TYR A 587 -16.69 -16.28 -3.82
N TYR A 588 -16.41 -15.43 -2.85
CA TYR A 588 -16.00 -14.03 -3.06
C TYR A 588 -14.51 -13.89 -2.81
N TRP A 589 -13.80 -13.36 -3.79
CA TRP A 589 -12.37 -13.10 -3.66
C TRP A 589 -11.95 -11.89 -4.53
N GLY A 590 -10.70 -11.49 -4.41
CA GLY A 590 -10.11 -10.40 -5.18
C GLY A 590 -8.66 -10.66 -5.54
N TRP A 591 -8.11 -9.80 -6.37
CA TRP A 591 -6.70 -9.81 -6.77
C TRP A 591 -6.15 -8.39 -6.81
N LEU A 592 -4.95 -8.20 -6.25
CA LEU A 592 -4.18 -6.97 -6.34
C LEU A 592 -3.06 -7.18 -7.36
N ALA A 593 -2.87 -6.23 -8.26
CA ALA A 593 -1.81 -6.32 -9.26
C ALA A 593 -0.41 -6.33 -8.63
N ASP A 594 0.40 -7.30 -9.02
CA ASP A 594 1.83 -7.34 -8.72
C ASP A 594 2.61 -6.42 -9.64
N TYR A 595 2.21 -6.39 -10.91
CA TYR A 595 2.76 -5.54 -11.95
C TYR A 595 1.67 -5.16 -12.98
N PRO A 596 1.84 -4.05 -13.71
CA PRO A 596 0.78 -3.48 -14.55
C PRO A 596 0.73 -4.14 -15.95
N ASP A 597 0.49 -5.44 -15.98
CA ASP A 597 0.30 -6.19 -17.23
C ASP A 597 -0.97 -7.04 -17.17
N ALA A 598 -1.64 -7.20 -18.31
CA ALA A 598 -2.85 -8.01 -18.44
C ALA A 598 -2.60 -9.48 -18.06
N GLU A 599 -1.40 -9.99 -18.25
CA GLU A 599 -1.00 -11.33 -17.84
C GLU A 599 -1.27 -11.57 -16.35
N ASN A 600 -1.01 -10.57 -15.49
CA ASN A 600 -1.18 -10.68 -14.04
C ASN A 600 -2.63 -10.94 -13.60
N PHE A 601 -3.59 -10.58 -14.43
CA PHE A 601 -5.02 -10.82 -14.18
C PHE A 601 -5.54 -12.04 -14.94
N LEU A 602 -5.10 -12.23 -16.18
CA LEU A 602 -5.56 -13.33 -17.01
C LEU A 602 -4.99 -14.69 -16.57
N THR A 603 -3.84 -14.69 -15.86
CA THR A 603 -3.26 -15.89 -15.24
C THR A 603 -4.19 -16.56 -14.21
N LEU A 604 -5.09 -15.76 -13.60
CA LEU A 604 -6.08 -16.26 -12.62
C LEU A 604 -7.16 -17.15 -13.25
N LEU A 605 -7.21 -17.19 -14.59
CA LEU A 605 -8.14 -18.01 -15.36
C LEU A 605 -7.42 -19.01 -16.29
N TYR A 606 -6.08 -19.06 -16.23
CA TYR A 606 -5.28 -20.00 -17.01
C TYR A 606 -5.37 -21.40 -16.42
N GLY A 607 -5.81 -22.37 -17.24
CA GLY A 607 -6.11 -23.74 -16.82
C GLY A 607 -4.95 -24.46 -16.11
N PRO A 608 -3.72 -24.45 -16.67
CA PRO A 608 -2.55 -25.03 -16.01
C PRO A 608 -2.22 -24.41 -14.63
N ASN A 609 -2.72 -23.22 -14.33
CA ASN A 609 -2.58 -22.56 -13.01
C ASN A 609 -3.72 -22.93 -12.03
N SER A 610 -4.50 -23.96 -12.30
CA SER A 610 -5.57 -24.43 -11.42
C SER A 610 -5.05 -24.67 -10.00
N LYS A 611 -5.65 -24.00 -9.03
CA LYS A 611 -5.21 -24.04 -7.63
C LYS A 611 -5.40 -25.42 -7.00
N ALA A 612 -6.51 -26.07 -7.29
CA ALA A 612 -6.81 -27.41 -6.74
C ALA A 612 -6.01 -28.53 -7.38
N VAL A 613 -5.62 -28.37 -8.66
CA VAL A 613 -4.87 -29.42 -9.39
C VAL A 613 -3.38 -29.34 -9.09
N ASN A 614 -2.82 -28.13 -9.02
CA ASN A 614 -1.39 -27.91 -8.89
C ASN A 614 -0.92 -27.50 -7.48
N GLY A 615 -1.85 -27.18 -6.56
CA GLY A 615 -1.55 -26.79 -5.18
C GLY A 615 -0.87 -25.44 -4.98
N VAL A 616 -0.29 -24.87 -6.05
CA VAL A 616 0.49 -23.63 -6.03
C VAL A 616 0.02 -22.59 -7.05
N GLY A 617 -1.00 -22.92 -7.85
CA GLY A 617 -1.55 -22.01 -8.85
C GLY A 617 -2.51 -20.99 -8.25
N GLU A 618 -2.77 -19.89 -8.99
CA GLU A 618 -3.68 -18.82 -8.54
C GLU A 618 -5.05 -18.83 -9.25
N ASN A 619 -5.29 -19.77 -10.17
CA ASN A 619 -6.60 -19.99 -10.75
C ASN A 619 -7.52 -20.69 -9.75
N ALA A 620 -8.12 -19.94 -8.86
CA ALA A 620 -9.00 -20.39 -7.79
C ALA A 620 -10.36 -20.94 -8.31
N SER A 621 -10.79 -20.48 -9.49
CA SER A 621 -11.97 -21.01 -10.18
C SER A 621 -11.74 -22.39 -10.78
N ASN A 622 -10.50 -22.84 -10.86
CA ASN A 622 -10.11 -24.05 -11.57
C ASN A 622 -10.63 -24.08 -13.02
N TYR A 623 -10.83 -22.87 -13.61
CA TYR A 623 -11.35 -22.68 -14.96
C TYR A 623 -10.44 -23.34 -15.98
N GLN A 624 -11.00 -23.98 -16.98
CA GLN A 624 -10.30 -24.63 -18.07
C GLN A 624 -10.97 -24.32 -19.40
N ASN A 625 -10.19 -23.78 -20.33
CA ASN A 625 -10.64 -23.57 -21.70
C ASN A 625 -9.42 -23.60 -22.64
N LYS A 626 -9.34 -24.62 -23.46
CA LYS A 626 -8.19 -24.86 -24.36
C LYS A 626 -7.85 -23.67 -25.25
N ARG A 627 -8.89 -22.91 -25.72
CA ARG A 627 -8.65 -21.73 -26.57
C ARG A 627 -8.07 -20.59 -25.75
N PHE A 628 -8.62 -20.36 -24.55
CA PHE A 628 -8.09 -19.36 -23.60
C PHE A 628 -6.64 -19.70 -23.23
N ASP A 629 -6.38 -20.95 -22.90
CA ASP A 629 -5.04 -21.40 -22.51
C ASP A 629 -4.02 -21.20 -23.64
N ALA A 630 -4.39 -21.53 -24.88
CA ALA A 630 -3.52 -21.29 -26.04
C ALA A 630 -3.27 -19.80 -26.30
N LEU A 631 -4.27 -18.95 -26.07
CA LEU A 631 -4.11 -17.50 -26.18
C LEU A 631 -3.24 -16.94 -25.03
N PHE A 632 -3.38 -17.48 -23.82
CA PHE A 632 -2.55 -17.09 -22.68
C PHE A 632 -1.06 -17.41 -22.93
N GLU A 633 -0.76 -18.62 -23.44
CA GLU A 633 0.59 -19.00 -23.81
C GLU A 633 1.19 -18.07 -24.91
N ARG A 634 0.35 -17.57 -25.81
CA ARG A 634 0.75 -16.57 -26.80
C ARG A 634 0.96 -15.21 -26.14
N LEU A 635 0.00 -14.77 -25.30
CA LEU A 635 0.00 -13.48 -24.60
C LEU A 635 1.30 -13.23 -23.83
N ARG A 636 1.71 -14.22 -23.01
CA ARG A 636 2.88 -14.12 -22.14
C ARG A 636 4.21 -13.95 -22.88
N ASN A 637 4.21 -14.21 -24.17
CA ASN A 637 5.40 -14.09 -25.03
C ASN A 637 5.39 -12.82 -25.91
N LEU A 638 4.30 -12.00 -25.84
CA LEU A 638 4.16 -10.81 -26.64
C LEU A 638 4.55 -9.56 -25.86
N GLU A 639 5.27 -8.68 -26.54
CA GLU A 639 5.49 -7.30 -26.11
C GLU A 639 4.22 -6.47 -26.25
N ASN A 640 4.13 -5.34 -25.55
CA ASN A 640 3.01 -4.44 -25.67
C ASN A 640 2.92 -3.87 -27.10
N GLY A 641 1.81 -4.14 -27.76
CA GLY A 641 1.58 -3.75 -29.15
C GLY A 641 0.19 -4.21 -29.64
N PRO A 642 -0.17 -3.89 -30.91
CA PRO A 642 -1.50 -4.19 -31.46
C PRO A 642 -1.86 -5.67 -31.42
N GLU A 643 -0.88 -6.55 -31.54
CA GLU A 643 -1.12 -8.00 -31.51
C GLU A 643 -1.50 -8.45 -30.09
N LYS A 644 -0.74 -8.03 -29.07
CA LYS A 644 -1.06 -8.35 -27.66
C LYS A 644 -2.44 -7.80 -27.28
N ALA A 645 -2.79 -6.58 -27.72
CA ALA A 645 -4.11 -6.01 -27.48
C ALA A 645 -5.25 -6.87 -28.08
N ARG A 646 -5.08 -7.37 -29.31
CA ARG A 646 -6.07 -8.27 -29.94
C ARG A 646 -6.19 -9.61 -29.20
N VAL A 647 -5.09 -10.18 -28.74
CA VAL A 647 -5.10 -11.42 -27.96
C VAL A 647 -5.84 -11.19 -26.62
N ILE A 648 -5.60 -10.08 -25.94
CA ILE A 648 -6.31 -9.69 -24.71
C ILE A 648 -7.80 -9.58 -24.97
N ASP A 649 -8.22 -8.89 -26.03
CA ASP A 649 -9.65 -8.73 -26.38
C ASP A 649 -10.34 -10.09 -26.62
N GLU A 650 -9.67 -11.00 -27.34
CA GLU A 650 -10.20 -12.34 -27.58
C GLU A 650 -10.34 -13.15 -26.28
N MET A 651 -9.35 -13.07 -25.40
CA MET A 651 -9.38 -13.75 -24.10
C MET A 651 -10.51 -13.19 -23.22
N ILE A 652 -10.68 -11.89 -23.16
CA ILE A 652 -11.78 -11.23 -22.41
C ILE A 652 -13.15 -11.71 -22.96
N ALA A 653 -13.33 -11.73 -24.27
CA ALA A 653 -14.59 -12.17 -24.88
C ALA A 653 -14.93 -13.64 -24.53
N ILE A 654 -13.93 -14.52 -24.44
CA ILE A 654 -14.11 -15.91 -24.01
C ILE A 654 -14.62 -15.99 -22.58
N VAL A 655 -13.95 -15.29 -21.64
CA VAL A 655 -14.32 -15.38 -20.23
C VAL A 655 -15.63 -14.64 -19.91
N GLN A 656 -15.97 -13.57 -20.62
CA GLN A 656 -17.30 -12.96 -20.53
C GLN A 656 -18.39 -13.95 -20.92
N LYS A 657 -18.21 -14.68 -22.03
CA LYS A 657 -19.16 -15.69 -22.52
C LYS A 657 -19.29 -16.87 -21.57
N ASP A 658 -18.17 -17.42 -21.08
CA ASP A 658 -18.15 -18.58 -20.21
C ASP A 658 -18.54 -18.25 -18.78
N ALA A 659 -18.36 -17.01 -18.37
CA ALA A 659 -18.68 -16.47 -17.06
C ALA A 659 -18.08 -17.31 -15.90
N PRO A 660 -16.75 -17.56 -15.86
CA PRO A 660 -16.13 -18.23 -14.71
C PRO A 660 -16.22 -17.37 -13.44
N TRP A 661 -16.43 -16.08 -13.62
CA TRP A 661 -16.70 -15.08 -12.59
C TRP A 661 -17.95 -14.27 -12.94
N SER A 662 -18.69 -13.85 -11.92
CA SER A 662 -19.41 -12.60 -11.96
C SER A 662 -18.39 -11.52 -11.67
N PHE A 663 -17.95 -10.78 -12.69
CA PHE A 663 -17.06 -9.65 -12.54
C PHE A 663 -17.73 -8.65 -11.62
N GLY A 664 -16.99 -8.16 -10.63
CA GLY A 664 -17.53 -7.37 -9.56
C GLY A 664 -17.26 -5.88 -9.73
N TYR A 665 -16.19 -5.41 -9.13
CA TYR A 665 -15.83 -4.00 -9.25
C TYR A 665 -14.34 -3.76 -9.07
N PHE A 666 -13.86 -2.67 -9.68
CA PHE A 666 -12.57 -2.06 -9.43
C PHE A 666 -12.76 -1.00 -8.34
N PRO A 667 -12.15 -1.15 -7.17
CA PRO A 667 -12.27 -0.14 -6.12
C PRO A 667 -11.57 1.17 -6.52
N THR A 668 -12.07 2.26 -5.97
CA THR A 668 -11.44 3.57 -6.08
C THR A 668 -10.77 3.91 -4.76
N SER A 669 -9.48 4.16 -4.78
CA SER A 669 -8.78 4.76 -3.65
C SER A 669 -8.99 6.26 -3.63
N ALA A 670 -9.15 6.80 -2.43
CA ALA A 670 -9.13 8.23 -2.18
C ALA A 670 -8.03 8.56 -1.17
N ALA A 671 -7.18 9.54 -1.47
CA ALA A 671 -6.30 10.12 -0.48
C ALA A 671 -7.02 11.25 0.27
N ALA A 672 -6.72 11.45 1.56
CA ALA A 672 -7.12 12.62 2.30
C ALA A 672 -5.88 13.45 2.62
N LEU A 673 -5.80 14.65 2.09
CA LEU A 673 -4.61 15.49 2.13
C LEU A 673 -4.95 16.89 2.64
N GLN A 674 -4.09 17.43 3.48
CA GLN A 674 -4.09 18.86 3.78
C GLN A 674 -3.69 19.63 2.52
N HIS A 675 -4.19 20.85 2.36
CA HIS A 675 -3.98 21.63 1.13
C HIS A 675 -2.52 22.06 0.86
N TRP A 676 -1.66 22.03 1.88
CA TRP A 676 -0.22 22.26 1.74
C TRP A 676 0.58 21.04 1.25
N VAL A 677 -0.07 19.88 1.11
CA VAL A 677 0.51 18.68 0.48
C VAL A 677 0.39 18.83 -1.03
N LYS A 678 1.49 18.72 -1.74
CA LYS A 678 1.57 18.89 -3.19
C LYS A 678 2.11 17.61 -3.84
N ASN A 679 1.83 17.39 -5.11
CA ASN A 679 2.33 16.27 -5.93
C ASN A 679 1.92 14.87 -5.44
N ALA A 680 0.99 14.76 -4.53
CA ALA A 680 0.52 13.48 -4.01
C ALA A 680 -0.58 12.87 -4.91
N LYS A 681 -0.18 12.32 -6.07
CA LYS A 681 -1.07 11.61 -6.99
C LYS A 681 -1.28 10.18 -6.49
N PRO A 682 -2.52 9.74 -6.22
CA PRO A 682 -2.79 8.36 -5.82
C PRO A 682 -2.33 7.36 -6.88
N THR A 683 -1.67 6.30 -6.43
CA THR A 683 -1.19 5.23 -7.30
C THR A 683 -0.81 4.00 -6.48
N GLN A 684 -1.14 2.81 -6.95
CA GLN A 684 -0.74 1.55 -6.31
C GLN A 684 0.52 0.94 -6.92
N MET A 685 0.73 1.15 -8.24
CA MET A 685 1.87 0.55 -8.94
C MET A 685 3.17 1.29 -8.67
N ILE A 686 3.11 2.59 -8.35
CA ILE A 686 4.32 3.39 -8.10
C ILE A 686 4.56 3.44 -6.60
N ARG A 687 5.21 2.42 -6.09
CA ARG A 687 5.38 2.18 -4.64
C ARG A 687 6.43 3.09 -4.00
N ASN A 688 7.29 3.74 -4.79
CA ASN A 688 8.27 4.75 -4.33
C ASN A 688 7.74 6.20 -4.43
N ASN A 689 6.43 6.39 -4.34
CA ASN A 689 5.75 7.67 -4.56
C ASN A 689 6.12 8.78 -3.56
N MET A 690 6.56 8.41 -2.35
CA MET A 690 6.88 9.36 -1.28
C MET A 690 7.96 10.37 -1.66
N GLN A 691 8.90 10.00 -2.53
CA GLN A 691 9.93 10.93 -2.99
C GLN A 691 9.38 12.11 -3.81
N TYR A 692 8.20 11.94 -4.42
CA TYR A 692 7.56 12.95 -5.26
C TYR A 692 6.65 13.89 -4.47
N VAL A 693 6.25 13.52 -3.25
CA VAL A 693 5.40 14.35 -2.39
C VAL A 693 6.17 15.54 -1.87
N ARG A 694 5.56 16.73 -1.95
CA ARG A 694 6.12 17.98 -1.45
C ARG A 694 5.21 18.60 -0.41
N ILE A 695 5.81 19.17 0.63
CA ILE A 695 5.12 19.94 1.67
C ILE A 695 5.43 21.43 1.51
N ASP A 696 4.39 22.26 1.49
CA ASP A 696 4.54 23.68 1.72
C ASP A 696 4.55 23.95 3.22
N ALA A 697 5.75 23.86 3.81
CA ALA A 697 5.92 23.96 5.25
C ALA A 697 5.55 25.34 5.80
N GLN A 698 5.70 26.40 5.01
CA GLN A 698 5.33 27.77 5.42
C GLN A 698 3.81 27.94 5.42
N GLU A 699 3.13 27.44 4.40
CA GLU A 699 1.66 27.43 4.36
C GLU A 699 1.10 26.61 5.51
N ARG A 700 1.66 25.41 5.79
CA ARG A 700 1.28 24.59 6.95
C ARG A 700 1.44 25.36 8.26
N LEU A 701 2.61 25.91 8.52
CA LEU A 701 2.88 26.65 9.76
C LEU A 701 1.93 27.85 9.95
N ALA A 702 1.68 28.60 8.88
CA ALA A 702 0.74 29.73 8.90
C ALA A 702 -0.68 29.26 9.25
N GLN A 703 -1.13 28.15 8.65
CA GLN A 703 -2.45 27.61 8.87
C GLN A 703 -2.62 27.03 10.29
N ILE A 704 -1.63 26.27 10.78
CA ILE A 704 -1.63 25.72 12.15
C ILE A 704 -1.68 26.86 13.16
N ARG A 705 -0.91 27.94 12.96
CA ARG A 705 -0.99 29.15 13.79
C ARG A 705 -2.37 29.81 13.76
N ALA A 706 -2.98 29.87 12.57
CA ALA A 706 -4.32 30.48 12.43
C ALA A 706 -5.40 29.66 13.15
N TRP A 707 -5.36 28.33 13.03
CA TRP A 707 -6.32 27.43 13.71
C TRP A 707 -6.17 27.42 15.24
N ASN A 708 -4.95 27.68 15.73
CA ASN A 708 -4.62 27.66 17.16
C ASN A 708 -4.55 29.06 17.77
N ARG A 709 -5.10 30.09 17.11
CA ARG A 709 -5.21 31.43 17.72
C ARG A 709 -6.07 31.36 18.98
N PRO A 710 -5.58 31.83 20.14
CA PRO A 710 -6.36 31.82 21.36
C PRO A 710 -7.60 32.69 21.21
N VAL A 711 -8.73 32.18 21.64
CA VAL A 711 -9.99 32.92 21.68
C VAL A 711 -10.00 33.75 22.97
N ILE A 712 -9.77 35.07 22.85
CA ILE A 712 -9.53 35.98 23.99
C ILE A 712 -10.84 36.45 24.65
N TRP A 713 -11.99 36.47 23.95
CA TRP A 713 -13.25 36.98 24.48
C TRP A 713 -13.76 36.27 25.76
N PRO A 714 -13.56 34.95 26.03
CA PRO A 714 -13.94 34.36 27.29
C PRO A 714 -13.14 34.91 28.47
N LEU A 715 -11.86 35.19 28.24
CA LEU A 715 -11.00 35.85 29.24
C LEU A 715 -11.52 37.27 29.54
N ALA A 716 -11.93 38.01 28.51
CA ALA A 716 -12.54 39.35 28.71
C ALA A 716 -13.82 39.27 29.56
N ILE A 717 -14.69 38.30 29.32
CA ILE A 717 -15.87 38.10 30.16
C ILE A 717 -15.50 37.76 31.62
N ILE A 718 -14.53 36.87 31.83
CA ILE A 718 -14.06 36.49 33.17
C ILE A 718 -13.49 37.74 33.88
N LEU A 719 -12.74 38.55 33.21
CA LEU A 719 -12.20 39.80 33.77
C LEU A 719 -13.29 40.84 34.10
N ILE A 720 -14.32 40.97 33.25
CA ILE A 720 -15.48 41.81 33.48
C ILE A 720 -16.29 41.31 34.70
N VAL A 721 -16.51 40.00 34.78
CA VAL A 721 -17.21 39.41 35.93
C VAL A 721 -16.40 39.56 37.20
N ALA A 722 -15.10 39.34 37.17
CA ALA A 722 -14.19 39.56 38.31
C ALA A 722 -14.16 41.04 38.76
N ALA A 723 -14.08 41.96 37.83
CA ALA A 723 -14.14 43.39 38.12
C ALA A 723 -15.49 43.79 38.74
N GLY A 724 -16.60 43.26 38.22
CA GLY A 724 -17.93 43.42 38.76
C GLY A 724 -18.07 42.89 40.21
N LEU A 725 -17.52 41.71 40.47
CA LEU A 725 -17.50 41.15 41.83
C LEU A 725 -16.66 41.97 42.77
N VAL A 726 -15.48 42.46 42.36
CA VAL A 726 -14.62 43.36 43.15
C VAL A 726 -15.37 44.65 43.45
N TRP A 727 -16.08 45.21 42.49
CA TRP A 727 -16.87 46.41 42.65
C TRP A 727 -18.02 46.20 43.65
N LEU A 728 -18.77 45.09 43.55
CA LEU A 728 -19.85 44.74 44.49
C LEU A 728 -19.32 44.51 45.91
N VAL A 729 -18.18 43.78 46.05
CA VAL A 729 -17.55 43.58 47.38
C VAL A 729 -17.10 44.89 47.98
N ARG A 730 -16.46 45.78 47.18
CA ARG A 730 -16.08 47.13 47.66
C ARG A 730 -17.29 47.95 48.06
N GLY A 731 -18.34 47.92 47.25
CA GLY A 731 -19.61 48.61 47.59
C GLY A 731 -20.26 48.08 48.88
N HIS A 732 -20.22 46.76 49.07
CA HIS A 732 -20.71 46.11 50.29
C HIS A 732 -19.86 46.50 51.51
N LEU A 733 -18.54 46.42 51.40
CA LEU A 733 -17.62 46.81 52.49
C LEU A 733 -17.74 48.33 52.84
N LYS A 734 -17.92 49.18 51.85
CA LYS A 734 -18.17 50.65 52.09
C LYS A 734 -19.45 50.86 52.87
N ARG A 735 -20.55 50.21 52.43
CA ARG A 735 -21.87 50.30 53.13
C ARG A 735 -21.80 49.71 54.54
N THR A 736 -21.03 48.68 54.75
CA THR A 736 -20.88 48.07 56.08
C THR A 736 -20.04 48.96 56.99
N ARG A 737 -18.99 49.61 56.49
CA ARG A 737 -18.20 50.61 57.26
C ARG A 737 -19.02 51.85 57.63
N GLU A 738 -19.81 52.36 56.68
CA GLU A 738 -20.75 53.45 56.94
C GLU A 738 -21.79 53.12 58.01
N LYS A 739 -22.30 51.89 58.01
CA LYS A 739 -23.21 51.39 59.04
C LYS A 739 -22.58 51.19 60.43
N LEU A 740 -21.28 50.88 60.47
CA LEU A 740 -20.52 50.66 61.68
C LEU A 740 -19.86 51.97 62.24
N GLY A 741 -20.02 53.09 61.57
CA GLY A 741 -19.45 54.39 62.01
C GLY A 741 -17.91 54.47 61.95
N ILE A 742 -17.28 53.61 61.11
CA ILE A 742 -15.82 53.55 60.97
C ILE A 742 -15.38 54.53 59.87
N ASP A 743 -14.55 55.49 60.23
CA ASP A 743 -14.01 56.48 59.32
C ASP A 743 -13.04 55.86 58.29
N ALA A 744 -12.80 56.54 57.15
CA ALA A 744 -11.97 56.04 56.05
C ALA A 744 -10.49 55.74 56.44
N LYS A 745 -10.06 56.17 57.62
CA LYS A 745 -8.73 55.95 58.20
C LYS A 745 -8.68 54.84 59.25
N GLY A 746 -9.79 54.17 59.57
CA GLY A 746 -9.84 53.03 60.51
C GLY A 746 -9.82 53.45 61.99
N GLU A 747 -10.04 54.73 62.32
CA GLU A 747 -10.24 55.20 63.69
C GLU A 747 -11.75 55.21 63.98
N GLU A 748 -12.16 54.68 65.16
CA GLU A 748 -13.54 54.80 65.70
C GLU A 748 -13.82 56.28 66.01
N ALA A 749 -14.97 56.79 65.53
CA ALA A 749 -15.46 58.12 65.86
C ALA A 749 -16.21 58.15 67.17
#